data_87b687dd43fb4334da68920f5373ac37
#
_entry.id   87b687dd43fb4334da68920f5373ac37
#
_cell.length_a   1.000
_cell.length_b   1.000
_cell.length_c   1.000
_cell.angle_alpha   90.00
_cell.angle_beta   90.00
_cell.angle_gamma   90.00
#
_symmetry.space_group_name_H-M   'P 1'
#
loop_
_entity.id
_entity.type
_entity.pdbx_description
1 polymer ?
#
loop_
_entity_poly.entity_id
_entity_poly.type
_entity_poly.pdbx_seq_one_letter_code
_entity_poly.pdbx_strand_id
1 'polypeptide(L)'
;MSAYRSRRFALLACMWTLGSAQVSAQDPDRLQTDRPGRELLDLPAEDEAFTFAVFGDRTGGPADGVKILAQAVADVNLVQPDLVMTVGDLVNGYNTRPEWMVQMTEFTGIMDRLLCPWYPVAGNHDVYWRGAGRPEREHEADYETHFGPLWYALRHKDCWFLSLYTDEANPKTGERNFSKPECQRMSPEQMAFLDQTLKRASDARHVFVFLHHPRWLGGNYGDDWEKVHQRLVAAGNVTAVFGGHIHRMVHSGVRDGIEYMTLATVGGGQSGISPEAGYLHHWNLVTVREGHIAVSTFPVGAAIDPRQITEEVSNQVRALSSGLQLKVISSPKIDAQGAVDGEIVVEVTNPQSTPIEVQIGLESADSRWLFMRGHHHERLEEGQKTQFRALALHPRAGIDESLRFPVAQLQADYLGENVRISLPARSIEIAPRLEATPEDLPPLPPGWDLSMDFNGTTDALLLASDYLELPDGPFTLEAWLNAKSFGERTGLICKTEGSEFGMFVNGGKPSFIVHLNGAYVSAVVDTPVLEVGRWHHLAGVFDGKEVRLYLDGQLVATAPGTGKRTRNALPLIIGADVDSKGDTTSPFHGSLDAVHLSSGARYAGAFDPIARPEADDTSRLLLQFDGLVGPWSLDSSGQGSHPRIQGQPDLTRR
;
A
#
# COMPACT_ATOMS: atom_id res chain seq x y z
N MET A 1 25.96 35.00 12.10
CA MET A 1 25.93 36.32 11.44
C MET A 1 25.75 36.10 9.95
N SER A 2 24.55 36.21 9.46
CA SER A 2 24.25 36.32 8.02
C SER A 2 22.85 36.90 7.87
N ALA A 3 22.79 37.95 7.07
CA ALA A 3 21.68 38.87 6.96
C ALA A 3 20.54 38.33 6.07
N TYR A 4 19.32 38.36 6.56
CA TYR A 4 18.09 38.21 5.79
C TYR A 4 17.83 39.49 4.99
N ARG A 5 17.86 39.42 3.66
CA ARG A 5 17.39 40.47 2.75
C ARG A 5 15.92 40.29 2.46
N SER A 6 15.11 41.17 2.99
CA SER A 6 13.70 41.35 2.63
C SER A 6 13.58 41.92 1.21
N ARG A 7 12.92 41.23 0.31
CA ARG A 7 12.45 41.78 -0.97
C ARG A 7 11.03 42.31 -0.77
N ARG A 8 10.84 43.60 -0.88
CA ARG A 8 9.56 44.29 -0.98
C ARG A 8 8.98 44.02 -2.37
N PHE A 9 7.82 43.38 -2.42
CA PHE A 9 6.97 43.34 -3.63
C PHE A 9 6.21 44.66 -3.71
N ALA A 10 6.37 45.37 -4.83
CA ALA A 10 5.55 46.52 -5.19
C ALA A 10 4.19 46.00 -5.71
N LEU A 11 3.09 46.31 -5.02
CA LEU A 11 1.75 46.13 -5.54
C LEU A 11 1.51 47.21 -6.63
N LEU A 12 1.37 46.75 -7.89
CA LEU A 12 0.74 47.53 -8.94
C LEU A 12 -0.79 47.41 -8.73
N ALA A 13 -1.43 48.47 -8.30
CA ALA A 13 -2.87 48.58 -8.24
C ALA A 13 -3.40 48.80 -9.66
N CYS A 14 -3.90 47.75 -10.33
CA CYS A 14 -4.81 47.91 -11.47
C CYS A 14 -6.21 48.26 -10.93
N MET A 15 -6.62 49.49 -11.10
CA MET A 15 -8.00 49.91 -10.92
C MET A 15 -8.86 49.23 -12.02
N TRP A 16 -9.53 48.15 -11.65
CA TRP A 16 -10.68 47.65 -12.42
C TRP A 16 -11.92 48.44 -12.01
N THR A 17 -12.53 49.09 -12.97
CA THR A 17 -13.84 49.67 -12.83
C THR A 17 -14.83 48.54 -12.56
N LEU A 18 -15.28 48.43 -11.33
CA LEU A 18 -16.40 47.60 -10.92
C LEU A 18 -17.63 48.07 -11.64
N GLY A 19 -18.03 47.37 -12.72
CA GLY A 19 -19.40 47.33 -13.11
C GLY A 19 -20.19 46.76 -11.92
N SER A 20 -21.14 47.52 -11.43
CA SER A 20 -22.06 47.10 -10.39
C SER A 20 -22.87 45.91 -10.90
N ALA A 21 -22.38 44.68 -10.74
CA ALA A 21 -23.26 43.54 -10.68
C ALA A 21 -24.20 43.79 -9.48
N GLN A 22 -25.47 43.87 -9.74
CA GLN A 22 -26.49 43.82 -8.68
C GLN A 22 -26.29 42.51 -7.95
N VAL A 23 -25.65 42.57 -6.78
CA VAL A 23 -25.67 41.47 -5.82
C VAL A 23 -27.14 41.28 -5.50
N SER A 24 -27.74 40.21 -6.00
CA SER A 24 -29.04 39.74 -5.59
C SER A 24 -29.02 39.68 -4.06
N ALA A 25 -29.89 40.47 -3.42
CA ALA A 25 -30.02 40.41 -1.98
C ALA A 25 -30.31 38.96 -1.61
N GLN A 26 -29.45 38.37 -0.81
CA GLN A 26 -29.63 36.99 -0.35
C GLN A 26 -30.98 36.89 0.35
N ASP A 27 -31.69 35.82 0.03
CA ASP A 27 -32.88 35.42 0.74
C ASP A 27 -32.51 35.14 2.21
N PRO A 28 -32.92 35.94 3.19
CA PRO A 28 -32.55 35.77 4.58
C PRO A 28 -33.05 34.45 5.18
N ASP A 29 -33.94 33.72 4.47
CA ASP A 29 -34.48 32.45 4.90
C ASP A 29 -33.66 31.24 4.42
N ARG A 30 -32.57 31.41 3.67
CA ARG A 30 -31.75 30.30 3.16
C ARG A 30 -30.90 29.58 4.23
N LEU A 31 -30.63 30.28 5.34
CA LEU A 31 -29.95 29.71 6.49
C LEU A 31 -30.69 30.04 7.77
N GLN A 32 -31.24 29.04 8.44
CA GLN A 32 -31.96 29.21 9.69
C GLN A 32 -31.21 28.52 10.83
N THR A 33 -30.90 29.27 11.89
CA THR A 33 -30.31 28.73 13.12
C THR A 33 -30.70 29.59 14.31
N ASP A 34 -30.91 28.96 15.46
CA ASP A 34 -31.11 29.62 16.76
C ASP A 34 -29.84 29.63 17.61
N ARG A 35 -28.71 29.20 17.03
CA ARG A 35 -27.42 29.08 17.73
C ARG A 35 -26.54 30.28 17.46
N PRO A 36 -25.92 30.86 18.48
CA PRO A 36 -24.87 31.87 18.30
C PRO A 36 -23.62 31.19 17.70
N GLY A 37 -22.95 31.85 16.78
CA GLY A 37 -21.77 31.33 16.17
C GLY A 37 -21.06 32.33 15.26
N ARG A 38 -20.06 31.85 14.55
CA ARG A 38 -19.36 32.60 13.51
C ARG A 38 -20.33 32.82 12.35
N GLU A 39 -20.28 33.99 11.74
CA GLU A 39 -20.97 34.27 10.47
C GLU A 39 -20.55 33.23 9.41
N LEU A 40 -21.53 32.62 8.76
CA LEU A 40 -21.33 31.62 7.73
C LEU A 40 -21.21 32.29 6.36
N LEU A 41 -20.50 31.61 5.44
CA LEU A 41 -20.39 32.08 4.07
C LEU A 41 -21.73 31.99 3.37
N ASP A 42 -21.95 32.94 2.47
CA ASP A 42 -23.13 32.98 1.64
C ASP A 42 -23.23 31.76 0.72
N LEU A 43 -24.44 31.25 0.53
CA LEU A 43 -24.69 30.17 -0.40
C LEU A 43 -24.66 30.69 -1.85
N PRO A 44 -24.07 29.97 -2.81
CA PRO A 44 -24.14 30.31 -4.22
C PRO A 44 -25.59 30.37 -4.69
N ALA A 45 -25.93 31.38 -5.49
CA ALA A 45 -27.27 31.61 -6.04
C ALA A 45 -27.32 31.45 -7.57
N GLU A 46 -26.38 30.68 -8.16
CA GLU A 46 -26.29 30.49 -9.61
C GLU A 46 -27.37 29.51 -10.10
N ASP A 47 -28.32 30.01 -10.88
CA ASP A 47 -29.36 29.18 -11.47
C ASP A 47 -28.89 28.41 -12.71
N GLU A 48 -27.83 28.89 -13.39
CA GLU A 48 -27.31 28.34 -14.63
C GLU A 48 -26.05 27.44 -14.44
N ALA A 49 -25.71 27.14 -13.19
CA ALA A 49 -24.62 26.19 -12.93
C ALA A 49 -25.02 24.77 -13.37
N PHE A 50 -24.09 24.04 -13.96
CA PHE A 50 -24.30 22.66 -14.39
C PHE A 50 -22.99 21.89 -14.46
N THR A 51 -23.07 20.57 -14.69
CA THR A 51 -21.91 19.74 -14.90
C THR A 51 -22.01 18.95 -16.20
N PHE A 52 -20.86 18.67 -16.82
CA PHE A 52 -20.79 17.70 -17.91
C PHE A 52 -19.57 16.80 -17.72
N ALA A 53 -19.65 15.57 -18.23
CA ALA A 53 -18.52 14.66 -18.21
C ALA A 53 -17.83 14.59 -19.59
N VAL A 54 -16.54 14.23 -19.59
CA VAL A 54 -15.76 14.00 -20.83
C VAL A 54 -15.07 12.64 -20.74
N PHE A 55 -15.30 11.81 -21.76
CA PHE A 55 -14.70 10.48 -21.91
C PHE A 55 -13.55 10.52 -22.90
N GLY A 56 -12.43 9.87 -22.52
CA GLY A 56 -11.29 9.62 -23.40
C GLY A 56 -11.47 8.43 -24.33
N ASP A 57 -10.40 8.00 -24.94
CA ASP A 57 -10.34 6.99 -25.99
C ASP A 57 -10.70 5.58 -25.45
N ARG A 58 -11.43 4.79 -26.26
CA ARG A 58 -11.73 3.38 -25.97
C ARG A 58 -10.79 2.42 -26.71
N THR A 59 -10.05 2.88 -27.67
CA THR A 59 -9.31 2.08 -28.65
C THR A 59 -7.92 1.63 -28.18
N GLY A 60 -7.33 0.64 -28.90
CA GLY A 60 -5.96 0.19 -28.68
C GLY A 60 -5.73 -0.65 -27.43
N GLY A 61 -6.76 -0.91 -26.64
CA GLY A 61 -6.70 -1.73 -25.45
C GLY A 61 -7.11 -3.19 -25.67
N PRO A 62 -7.07 -4.01 -24.61
CA PRO A 62 -7.52 -5.40 -24.68
C PRO A 62 -9.04 -5.48 -24.98
N ALA A 63 -9.50 -6.63 -25.44
CA ALA A 63 -10.91 -6.84 -25.78
C ALA A 63 -11.85 -6.56 -24.61
N ASP A 64 -11.43 -6.84 -23.38
CA ASP A 64 -12.21 -6.58 -22.17
C ASP A 64 -12.16 -5.14 -21.65
N GLY A 65 -11.47 -4.23 -22.34
CA GLY A 65 -11.50 -2.79 -22.05
C GLY A 65 -12.90 -2.18 -22.09
N VAL A 66 -13.87 -2.83 -22.76
CA VAL A 66 -15.30 -2.47 -22.68
C VAL A 66 -15.87 -2.56 -21.26
N LYS A 67 -15.29 -3.37 -20.38
CA LYS A 67 -15.67 -3.42 -18.96
C LYS A 67 -15.26 -2.15 -18.23
N ILE A 68 -14.12 -1.56 -18.62
CA ILE A 68 -13.67 -0.26 -18.08
C ILE A 68 -14.63 0.85 -18.53
N LEU A 69 -15.02 0.86 -19.82
CA LEU A 69 -16.04 1.78 -20.32
C LEU A 69 -17.37 1.61 -19.57
N ALA A 70 -17.81 0.37 -19.35
CA ALA A 70 -19.05 0.10 -18.61
C ALA A 70 -18.97 0.59 -17.16
N GLN A 71 -17.80 0.47 -16.51
CA GLN A 71 -17.57 1.02 -15.18
C GLN A 71 -17.58 2.55 -15.19
N ALA A 72 -16.96 3.20 -16.20
CA ALA A 72 -17.02 4.66 -16.34
C ALA A 72 -18.45 5.18 -16.50
N VAL A 73 -19.30 4.46 -17.27
CA VAL A 73 -20.74 4.75 -17.39
C VAL A 73 -21.44 4.61 -16.03
N ALA A 74 -21.14 3.58 -15.25
CA ALA A 74 -21.69 3.40 -13.91
C ALA A 74 -21.28 4.54 -12.97
N ASP A 75 -20.00 4.93 -12.99
CA ASP A 75 -19.47 6.05 -12.19
C ASP A 75 -20.18 7.36 -12.52
N VAL A 76 -20.35 7.66 -13.81
CA VAL A 76 -21.01 8.89 -14.29
C VAL A 76 -22.48 8.90 -13.89
N ASN A 77 -23.15 7.74 -13.91
CA ASN A 77 -24.56 7.62 -13.47
C ASN A 77 -24.74 7.89 -11.96
N LEU A 78 -23.71 7.73 -11.13
CA LEU A 78 -23.75 8.15 -9.72
C LEU A 78 -23.67 9.67 -9.56
N VAL A 79 -22.93 10.34 -10.45
CA VAL A 79 -22.73 11.80 -10.41
C VAL A 79 -23.85 12.53 -11.13
N GLN A 80 -24.48 11.92 -12.16
CA GLN A 80 -25.58 12.47 -12.95
C GLN A 80 -25.29 13.86 -13.53
N PRO A 81 -24.25 14.02 -14.38
CA PRO A 81 -24.04 15.28 -15.10
C PRO A 81 -25.17 15.53 -16.10
N ASP A 82 -25.29 16.76 -16.60
CA ASP A 82 -26.31 17.12 -17.57
C ASP A 82 -26.09 16.42 -18.93
N LEU A 83 -24.81 16.18 -19.31
CA LEU A 83 -24.43 15.49 -20.55
C LEU A 83 -23.02 14.90 -20.48
N VAL A 84 -22.70 14.01 -21.43
CA VAL A 84 -21.35 13.46 -21.64
C VAL A 84 -20.87 13.83 -23.03
N MET A 85 -19.63 14.33 -23.15
CA MET A 85 -18.89 14.46 -24.40
C MET A 85 -17.83 13.36 -24.49
N THR A 86 -17.47 12.95 -25.71
CA THR A 86 -16.27 12.11 -25.92
C THR A 86 -15.19 12.92 -26.63
N VAL A 87 -13.98 12.35 -26.78
CA VAL A 87 -12.90 12.96 -27.58
C VAL A 87 -12.43 12.05 -28.74
N GLY A 88 -13.28 11.12 -29.15
CA GLY A 88 -13.01 10.24 -30.29
C GLY A 88 -12.45 8.87 -29.93
N ASP A 89 -12.19 8.08 -30.96
CA ASP A 89 -11.68 6.71 -30.87
C ASP A 89 -12.59 5.80 -30.04
N LEU A 90 -13.86 5.74 -30.44
CA LEU A 90 -14.94 5.04 -29.74
C LEU A 90 -14.87 3.52 -29.95
N VAL A 91 -14.34 3.08 -31.10
CA VAL A 91 -14.18 1.67 -31.47
C VAL A 91 -12.72 1.33 -31.76
N ASN A 92 -12.34 0.06 -31.72
CA ASN A 92 -10.99 -0.35 -32.11
C ASN A 92 -10.70 -0.08 -33.60
N GLY A 93 -11.74 -0.13 -34.44
CA GLY A 93 -11.66 0.29 -35.85
C GLY A 93 -10.56 -0.37 -36.66
N TYR A 94 -10.07 0.32 -37.71
CA TYR A 94 -9.04 -0.19 -38.61
C TYR A 94 -9.35 -1.58 -39.17
N ASN A 95 -10.59 -1.80 -39.53
CA ASN A 95 -11.13 -3.10 -39.95
C ASN A 95 -12.17 -2.92 -41.05
N THR A 96 -12.83 -4.01 -41.44
CA THR A 96 -13.92 -3.99 -42.40
C THR A 96 -15.26 -3.67 -41.72
N ARG A 97 -16.25 -3.26 -42.52
CA ARG A 97 -17.56 -2.88 -41.98
C ARG A 97 -18.23 -3.90 -41.07
N PRO A 98 -18.22 -5.20 -41.34
CA PRO A 98 -18.85 -6.18 -40.42
C PRO A 98 -18.25 -6.15 -39.01
N GLU A 99 -16.92 -6.06 -38.91
CA GLU A 99 -16.22 -5.98 -37.64
C GLU A 99 -16.47 -4.64 -36.93
N TRP A 100 -16.42 -3.54 -37.71
CA TRP A 100 -16.73 -2.21 -37.20
C TRP A 100 -18.14 -2.14 -36.61
N MET A 101 -19.13 -2.72 -37.30
CA MET A 101 -20.52 -2.77 -36.81
C MET A 101 -20.69 -3.53 -35.50
N VAL A 102 -19.91 -4.60 -35.28
CA VAL A 102 -19.92 -5.33 -34.00
C VAL A 102 -19.39 -4.42 -32.89
N GLN A 103 -18.25 -3.77 -33.10
CA GLN A 103 -17.63 -2.88 -32.13
C GLN A 103 -18.52 -1.66 -31.82
N MET A 104 -19.12 -1.05 -32.85
CA MET A 104 -20.07 0.05 -32.72
C MET A 104 -21.27 -0.34 -31.87
N THR A 105 -21.86 -1.52 -32.15
CA THR A 105 -23.03 -2.01 -31.38
C THR A 105 -22.67 -2.27 -29.92
N GLU A 106 -21.47 -2.81 -29.66
CA GLU A 106 -20.97 -3.01 -28.29
C GLU A 106 -20.78 -1.68 -27.55
N PHE A 107 -20.12 -0.71 -28.19
CA PHE A 107 -19.88 0.62 -27.62
C PHE A 107 -21.19 1.36 -27.30
N THR A 108 -22.08 1.47 -28.30
CA THR A 108 -23.37 2.17 -28.11
C THR A 108 -24.23 1.47 -27.07
N GLY A 109 -24.27 0.14 -27.05
CA GLY A 109 -25.01 -0.62 -26.05
C GLY A 109 -24.52 -0.42 -24.61
N ILE A 110 -23.27 0.02 -24.42
CA ILE A 110 -22.76 0.43 -23.11
C ILE A 110 -23.10 1.87 -22.83
N MET A 111 -22.84 2.79 -23.79
CA MET A 111 -23.09 4.23 -23.62
C MET A 111 -24.57 4.56 -23.41
N ASP A 112 -25.46 3.81 -24.05
CA ASP A 112 -26.92 3.97 -23.90
C ASP A 112 -27.46 3.62 -22.50
N ARG A 113 -26.60 3.13 -21.59
CA ARG A 113 -26.92 2.98 -20.16
C ARG A 113 -26.70 4.25 -19.36
N LEU A 114 -26.12 5.29 -19.96
CA LEU A 114 -26.04 6.62 -19.31
C LEU A 114 -27.45 7.16 -19.02
N LEU A 115 -27.61 7.80 -17.88
CA LEU A 115 -28.87 8.45 -17.46
C LEU A 115 -28.99 9.87 -18.01
N CYS A 116 -27.97 10.35 -18.76
CA CYS A 116 -27.96 11.63 -19.43
C CYS A 116 -27.55 11.42 -20.91
N PRO A 117 -27.84 12.39 -21.79
CA PRO A 117 -27.43 12.29 -23.20
C PRO A 117 -25.91 12.31 -23.36
N TRP A 118 -25.40 11.59 -24.36
CA TRP A 118 -24.01 11.61 -24.73
C TRP A 118 -23.81 12.02 -26.19
N TYR A 119 -22.67 12.64 -26.48
CA TYR A 119 -22.38 13.26 -27.77
C TYR A 119 -21.00 12.82 -28.25
N PRO A 120 -20.91 12.08 -29.38
CA PRO A 120 -19.69 11.51 -29.89
C PRO A 120 -18.82 12.52 -30.63
N VAL A 121 -17.50 12.35 -30.54
CA VAL A 121 -16.50 12.97 -31.44
C VAL A 121 -15.89 11.86 -32.26
N ALA A 122 -15.62 12.08 -33.54
CA ALA A 122 -14.98 11.11 -34.41
C ALA A 122 -13.45 11.13 -34.24
N GLY A 123 -12.84 9.97 -34.03
CA GLY A 123 -11.40 9.77 -34.07
C GLY A 123 -10.94 8.92 -35.26
N ASN A 124 -9.63 8.74 -35.43
CA ASN A 124 -9.08 8.00 -36.57
C ASN A 124 -9.49 6.51 -36.56
N HIS A 125 -9.63 5.90 -35.39
CA HIS A 125 -10.11 4.51 -35.29
C HIS A 125 -11.57 4.37 -35.73
N ASP A 126 -12.36 5.39 -35.58
CA ASP A 126 -13.79 5.37 -35.90
C ASP A 126 -14.02 5.43 -37.42
N VAL A 127 -13.06 5.98 -38.17
CA VAL A 127 -13.28 6.31 -39.59
C VAL A 127 -12.32 5.63 -40.55
N TYR A 128 -11.14 5.15 -40.13
CA TYR A 128 -10.17 4.53 -41.01
C TYR A 128 -10.50 3.07 -41.32
N TRP A 129 -10.37 2.70 -42.60
CA TRP A 129 -10.60 1.34 -43.08
C TRP A 129 -9.29 0.57 -43.27
N ARG A 130 -9.28 -0.69 -42.91
CA ARG A 130 -8.25 -1.64 -43.33
C ARG A 130 -8.90 -2.91 -43.88
N GLY A 131 -8.27 -3.48 -44.90
CA GLY A 131 -8.76 -4.69 -45.54
C GLY A 131 -9.31 -4.46 -46.96
N ALA A 132 -9.90 -5.51 -47.52
CA ALA A 132 -10.45 -5.47 -48.87
C ALA A 132 -11.74 -4.62 -48.95
N GLY A 133 -12.03 -4.09 -50.14
CA GLY A 133 -13.30 -3.40 -50.42
C GLY A 133 -13.40 -2.01 -49.77
N ARG A 134 -12.28 -1.31 -49.56
CA ARG A 134 -12.24 0.04 -48.97
C ARG A 134 -13.12 1.03 -49.74
N PRO A 135 -14.15 1.62 -49.10
CA PRO A 135 -14.96 2.69 -49.71
C PRO A 135 -14.15 3.98 -49.87
N GLU A 136 -14.59 4.88 -50.72
CA GLU A 136 -13.94 6.19 -50.91
C GLU A 136 -13.86 7.02 -49.65
N ARG A 137 -14.94 7.04 -48.85
CA ARG A 137 -15.04 7.74 -47.56
C ARG A 137 -14.74 6.85 -46.37
N GLU A 138 -14.20 5.66 -46.61
CA GLU A 138 -13.90 4.68 -45.56
C GLU A 138 -15.12 4.41 -44.64
N HIS A 139 -15.04 4.59 -43.32
CA HIS A 139 -16.15 4.44 -42.38
C HIS A 139 -16.90 5.76 -42.05
N GLU A 140 -16.58 6.88 -42.69
CA GLU A 140 -17.27 8.14 -42.40
C GLU A 140 -18.79 8.04 -42.55
N ALA A 141 -19.28 7.38 -43.61
CA ALA A 141 -20.71 7.20 -43.81
C ALA A 141 -21.35 6.25 -42.78
N ASP A 142 -20.62 5.24 -42.33
CA ASP A 142 -21.05 4.38 -41.23
C ASP A 142 -21.09 5.17 -39.90
N TYR A 143 -20.07 5.99 -39.62
CA TYR A 143 -20.03 6.87 -38.47
C TYR A 143 -21.22 7.84 -38.44
N GLU A 144 -21.42 8.56 -39.59
CA GLU A 144 -22.54 9.52 -39.68
C GLU A 144 -23.92 8.86 -39.52
N THR A 145 -24.03 7.58 -39.93
CA THR A 145 -25.29 6.82 -39.77
C THR A 145 -25.56 6.36 -38.35
N HIS A 146 -24.52 5.95 -37.61
CA HIS A 146 -24.68 5.22 -36.37
C HIS A 146 -24.28 6.00 -35.11
N PHE A 147 -23.33 6.95 -35.23
CA PHE A 147 -22.91 7.81 -34.10
C PHE A 147 -23.45 9.24 -34.22
N GLY A 148 -23.36 9.84 -35.42
CA GLY A 148 -23.82 11.20 -35.66
C GLY A 148 -22.90 11.99 -36.59
N PRO A 149 -23.16 13.29 -36.80
CA PRO A 149 -22.37 14.09 -37.75
C PRO A 149 -20.90 14.16 -37.33
N LEU A 150 -19.98 14.21 -38.32
CA LEU A 150 -18.54 14.30 -38.10
C LEU A 150 -18.13 15.59 -37.38
N TRP A 151 -18.83 16.69 -37.62
CA TRP A 151 -18.72 17.93 -36.85
C TRP A 151 -20.09 18.54 -36.62
N TYR A 152 -20.26 19.11 -35.44
CA TYR A 152 -21.54 19.71 -35.01
C TYR A 152 -21.33 20.65 -33.85
N ALA A 153 -22.39 21.36 -33.49
CA ALA A 153 -22.45 22.16 -32.28
C ALA A 153 -23.79 21.99 -31.59
N LEU A 154 -23.78 21.97 -30.27
CA LEU A 154 -24.98 21.98 -29.45
C LEU A 154 -24.92 23.12 -28.45
N ARG A 155 -26.09 23.60 -28.03
CA ARG A 155 -26.24 24.58 -26.96
C ARG A 155 -26.91 23.92 -25.76
N HIS A 156 -26.31 24.08 -24.60
CA HIS A 156 -26.93 23.72 -23.35
C HIS A 156 -26.86 24.92 -22.38
N LYS A 157 -28.03 25.35 -21.87
CA LYS A 157 -28.16 26.61 -21.15
C LYS A 157 -27.54 27.75 -21.99
N ASP A 158 -26.68 28.56 -21.44
CA ASP A 158 -25.96 29.65 -22.13
C ASP A 158 -24.54 29.29 -22.59
N CYS A 159 -24.23 27.99 -22.69
CA CYS A 159 -22.95 27.49 -23.15
C CYS A 159 -23.07 26.74 -24.48
N TRP A 160 -21.99 26.74 -25.28
CA TRP A 160 -21.90 26.00 -26.52
C TRP A 160 -20.81 24.95 -26.48
N PHE A 161 -21.07 23.81 -27.13
CA PHE A 161 -20.19 22.64 -27.25
C PHE A 161 -19.98 22.38 -28.74
N LEU A 162 -18.74 22.52 -29.22
CA LEU A 162 -18.36 22.36 -30.61
C LEU A 162 -17.55 21.08 -30.76
N SER A 163 -18.03 20.14 -31.55
CA SER A 163 -17.28 18.97 -32.00
C SER A 163 -16.65 19.30 -33.36
N LEU A 164 -15.32 19.14 -33.46
CA LEU A 164 -14.56 19.32 -34.66
C LEU A 164 -13.95 17.99 -35.10
N TYR A 165 -13.95 17.73 -36.41
CA TYR A 165 -13.42 16.53 -37.03
C TYR A 165 -11.96 16.72 -37.44
N THR A 166 -11.08 15.81 -37.03
CA THR A 166 -9.63 15.93 -37.23
C THR A 166 -9.05 14.96 -38.26
N ASP A 167 -9.88 14.12 -38.88
CA ASP A 167 -9.43 13.08 -39.80
C ASP A 167 -9.92 13.26 -41.22
N GLU A 168 -10.10 14.50 -41.65
CA GLU A 168 -10.38 14.84 -43.03
C GLU A 168 -9.21 14.39 -43.95
N ALA A 169 -9.53 13.79 -45.06
CA ALA A 169 -8.53 13.35 -46.02
C ALA A 169 -7.76 14.54 -46.62
N ASN A 170 -6.52 14.31 -47.05
CA ASN A 170 -5.79 15.25 -47.88
C ASN A 170 -6.63 15.61 -49.11
N PRO A 171 -7.00 16.86 -49.33
CA PRO A 171 -7.95 17.25 -50.38
C PRO A 171 -7.41 17.03 -51.82
N LYS A 172 -6.08 16.84 -51.96
CA LYS A 172 -5.44 16.61 -53.27
C LYS A 172 -5.28 15.13 -53.61
N THR A 173 -5.06 14.30 -52.61
CA THR A 173 -4.69 12.88 -52.81
C THR A 173 -5.73 11.90 -52.25
N GLY A 174 -6.67 12.36 -51.45
CA GLY A 174 -7.59 11.49 -50.70
C GLY A 174 -6.92 10.64 -49.63
N GLU A 175 -5.64 10.88 -49.33
CA GLU A 175 -4.91 10.12 -48.29
C GLU A 175 -5.35 10.54 -46.90
N ARG A 176 -5.58 9.55 -46.02
CA ARG A 176 -5.78 9.73 -44.60
C ARG A 176 -4.55 9.20 -43.86
N ASN A 177 -3.92 10.05 -43.07
CA ASN A 177 -2.74 9.70 -42.32
C ASN A 177 -2.48 10.71 -41.21
N PHE A 178 -2.74 10.32 -39.97
CA PHE A 178 -2.55 11.20 -38.81
C PHE A 178 -1.05 11.56 -38.55
N SER A 179 -0.11 10.86 -39.16
CA SER A 179 1.33 11.14 -39.03
C SER A 179 1.87 12.10 -40.08
N LYS A 180 1.03 12.62 -40.98
CA LYS A 180 1.43 13.52 -42.08
C LYS A 180 0.77 14.90 -41.93
N PRO A 181 1.55 15.99 -41.79
CA PRO A 181 1.01 17.34 -41.63
C PRO A 181 0.03 17.76 -42.75
N GLU A 182 0.25 17.32 -43.96
CA GLU A 182 -0.64 17.63 -45.11
C GLU A 182 -2.02 16.96 -45.02
N CYS A 183 -2.17 15.94 -44.18
CA CYS A 183 -3.43 15.28 -43.87
C CYS A 183 -4.09 15.84 -42.59
N GLN A 184 -3.46 16.80 -41.90
CA GLN A 184 -3.93 17.39 -40.65
C GLN A 184 -4.57 18.78 -40.88
N ARG A 185 -5.22 18.98 -41.95
CA ARG A 185 -5.86 20.27 -42.31
C ARG A 185 -7.36 20.18 -42.12
N MET A 186 -7.97 21.28 -41.70
CA MET A 186 -9.41 21.44 -41.69
C MET A 186 -9.88 21.93 -43.05
N SER A 187 -10.94 21.33 -43.60
CA SER A 187 -11.52 21.74 -44.88
C SER A 187 -12.08 23.16 -44.82
N PRO A 188 -12.20 23.85 -45.98
CA PRO A 188 -12.90 25.14 -46.06
C PRO A 188 -14.33 25.06 -45.55
N GLU A 189 -15.02 23.95 -45.74
CA GLU A 189 -16.39 23.69 -45.30
C GLU A 189 -16.45 23.67 -43.77
N GLN A 190 -15.57 22.93 -43.13
CA GLN A 190 -15.53 22.86 -41.65
C GLN A 190 -15.05 24.18 -41.04
N MET A 191 -14.11 24.90 -41.68
CA MET A 191 -13.71 26.24 -41.26
C MET A 191 -14.86 27.24 -41.36
N ALA A 192 -15.68 27.17 -42.41
CA ALA A 192 -16.87 28.01 -42.55
C ALA A 192 -17.93 27.66 -41.47
N PHE A 193 -18.10 26.38 -41.15
CA PHE A 193 -18.95 25.94 -40.04
C PHE A 193 -18.46 26.52 -38.71
N LEU A 194 -17.16 26.45 -38.43
CA LEU A 194 -16.55 27.02 -37.22
C LEU A 194 -16.83 28.53 -37.13
N ASP A 195 -16.54 29.28 -38.20
CA ASP A 195 -16.75 30.73 -38.24
C ASP A 195 -18.23 31.10 -37.97
N GLN A 196 -19.18 30.39 -38.62
CA GLN A 196 -20.62 30.59 -38.42
C GLN A 196 -21.06 30.24 -37.00
N THR A 197 -20.54 29.15 -36.45
CA THR A 197 -20.91 28.69 -35.09
C THR A 197 -20.40 29.65 -34.03
N LEU A 198 -19.12 30.08 -34.12
CA LEU A 198 -18.55 31.06 -33.19
C LEU A 198 -19.33 32.39 -33.23
N LYS A 199 -19.76 32.83 -34.41
CA LYS A 199 -20.62 34.01 -34.57
C LYS A 199 -21.97 33.80 -33.87
N ARG A 200 -22.60 32.65 -34.00
CA ARG A 200 -23.87 32.30 -33.31
C ARG A 200 -23.73 32.18 -31.81
N ALA A 201 -22.54 31.79 -31.34
CA ALA A 201 -22.21 31.62 -29.92
C ALA A 201 -21.63 32.92 -29.30
N SER A 202 -21.72 34.07 -29.96
CA SER A 202 -21.08 35.33 -29.53
C SER A 202 -21.62 35.87 -28.20
N ASP A 203 -22.83 35.47 -27.81
CA ASP A 203 -23.49 35.81 -26.54
C ASP A 203 -23.35 34.71 -25.48
N ALA A 204 -22.71 33.62 -25.82
CA ALA A 204 -22.54 32.52 -24.88
C ALA A 204 -21.54 32.88 -23.78
N ARG A 205 -21.81 32.40 -22.58
CA ARG A 205 -20.92 32.53 -21.42
C ARG A 205 -19.63 31.74 -21.59
N HIS A 206 -19.75 30.51 -22.08
CA HIS A 206 -18.62 29.63 -22.35
C HIS A 206 -18.81 28.89 -23.69
N VAL A 207 -17.74 28.72 -24.42
CA VAL A 207 -17.67 27.84 -25.59
C VAL A 207 -16.60 26.77 -25.32
N PHE A 208 -16.99 25.50 -25.43
CA PHE A 208 -16.13 24.34 -25.27
C PHE A 208 -15.90 23.68 -26.63
N VAL A 209 -14.67 23.32 -26.93
CA VAL A 209 -14.30 22.69 -28.21
C VAL A 209 -13.78 21.27 -27.94
N PHE A 210 -14.26 20.31 -28.70
CA PHE A 210 -13.90 18.89 -28.61
C PHE A 210 -13.40 18.40 -29.96
N LEU A 211 -12.29 17.70 -29.95
CA LEU A 211 -11.70 17.12 -31.16
C LEU A 211 -10.87 15.90 -30.75
N HIS A 212 -10.50 15.06 -31.71
CA HIS A 212 -9.71 13.88 -31.39
C HIS A 212 -8.21 14.18 -31.36
N HIS A 213 -7.61 14.57 -32.48
CA HIS A 213 -6.16 14.84 -32.51
C HIS A 213 -5.82 16.17 -31.82
N PRO A 214 -4.93 16.19 -30.80
CA PRO A 214 -4.53 17.41 -30.11
C PRO A 214 -3.56 18.24 -30.96
N ARG A 215 -4.08 18.85 -32.02
CA ARG A 215 -3.28 19.51 -33.07
C ARG A 215 -2.44 20.69 -32.59
N TRP A 216 -2.77 21.24 -31.42
CA TRP A 216 -1.97 22.31 -30.78
C TRP A 216 -0.58 21.85 -30.32
N LEU A 217 -0.32 20.52 -30.23
CA LEU A 217 0.98 19.98 -29.87
C LEU A 217 2.02 20.12 -31.00
N GLY A 218 1.59 20.44 -32.22
CA GLY A 218 2.50 20.60 -33.38
C GLY A 218 3.12 19.28 -33.85
N GLY A 219 4.33 19.33 -34.38
CA GLY A 219 5.01 18.14 -34.89
C GLY A 219 4.28 17.53 -36.11
N ASN A 220 3.90 16.26 -36.02
CA ASN A 220 3.17 15.56 -37.10
C ASN A 220 1.79 16.15 -37.39
N TYR A 221 1.21 16.94 -36.48
CA TYR A 221 -0.07 17.63 -36.73
C TYR A 221 0.06 18.88 -37.59
N GLY A 222 1.28 19.33 -37.92
CA GLY A 222 1.51 20.51 -38.72
C GLY A 222 1.19 21.83 -38.02
N ASP A 223 0.87 22.86 -38.79
CA ASP A 223 0.65 24.22 -38.30
C ASP A 223 -0.77 24.77 -38.54
N ASP A 224 -1.66 23.96 -39.13
CA ASP A 224 -3.01 24.41 -39.51
C ASP A 224 -3.86 24.79 -38.29
N TRP A 225 -3.57 24.20 -37.10
CA TRP A 225 -4.24 24.54 -35.85
C TRP A 225 -4.13 26.03 -35.49
N GLU A 226 -3.06 26.68 -35.88
CA GLU A 226 -2.89 28.12 -35.61
C GLU A 226 -4.03 28.95 -36.20
N LYS A 227 -4.52 28.59 -37.42
CA LYS A 227 -5.65 29.27 -38.04
C LYS A 227 -6.97 29.04 -37.28
N VAL A 228 -7.13 27.85 -36.70
CA VAL A 228 -8.28 27.53 -35.85
C VAL A 228 -8.17 28.32 -34.54
N HIS A 229 -7.01 28.25 -33.87
CA HIS A 229 -6.76 28.95 -32.63
C HIS A 229 -7.04 30.46 -32.70
N GLN A 230 -6.58 31.13 -33.78
CA GLN A 230 -6.84 32.56 -33.98
C GLN A 230 -8.34 32.88 -34.02
N ARG A 231 -9.18 31.98 -34.62
CA ARG A 231 -10.64 32.13 -34.61
C ARG A 231 -11.25 31.95 -33.25
N LEU A 232 -10.75 30.96 -32.50
CA LEU A 232 -11.20 30.72 -31.12
C LEU A 232 -10.87 31.92 -30.21
N VAL A 233 -9.68 32.49 -30.36
CA VAL A 233 -9.27 33.72 -29.62
C VAL A 233 -10.13 34.91 -30.03
N ALA A 234 -10.38 35.09 -31.34
CA ALA A 234 -11.18 36.20 -31.86
C ALA A 234 -12.64 36.14 -31.36
N ALA A 235 -13.18 34.98 -31.06
CA ALA A 235 -14.52 34.81 -30.50
C ALA A 235 -14.61 35.36 -29.06
N GLY A 236 -13.53 35.33 -28.28
CA GLY A 236 -13.39 35.96 -26.96
C GLY A 236 -14.07 35.24 -25.79
N ASN A 237 -14.83 34.17 -26.06
CA ASN A 237 -15.58 33.41 -25.05
C ASN A 237 -15.33 31.89 -25.11
N VAL A 238 -14.31 31.46 -25.85
CA VAL A 238 -13.85 30.06 -25.84
C VAL A 238 -13.04 29.82 -24.57
N THR A 239 -13.48 28.86 -23.75
CA THR A 239 -12.92 28.60 -22.43
C THR A 239 -11.95 27.45 -22.44
N ALA A 240 -12.28 26.33 -23.09
CA ALA A 240 -11.43 25.14 -23.09
C ALA A 240 -11.54 24.33 -24.39
N VAL A 241 -10.46 23.64 -24.71
CA VAL A 241 -10.33 22.69 -25.82
C VAL A 241 -9.91 21.33 -25.23
N PHE A 242 -10.69 20.29 -25.55
CA PHE A 242 -10.45 18.91 -25.11
C PHE A 242 -10.09 18.03 -26.31
N GLY A 243 -9.06 17.20 -26.16
CA GLY A 243 -8.62 16.24 -27.17
C GLY A 243 -8.28 14.87 -26.56
N GLY A 244 -8.08 13.86 -27.43
CA GLY A 244 -7.71 12.49 -27.08
C GLY A 244 -6.43 12.03 -27.78
N HIS A 245 -6.49 10.84 -28.39
CA HIS A 245 -5.49 10.25 -29.30
C HIS A 245 -4.16 9.81 -28.68
N ILE A 246 -3.59 10.59 -27.77
CA ILE A 246 -2.26 10.30 -27.20
C ILE A 246 -2.31 9.38 -25.97
N HIS A 247 -3.50 8.93 -25.57
CA HIS A 247 -3.74 8.05 -24.43
C HIS A 247 -3.07 8.51 -23.13
N ARG A 248 -2.93 9.82 -22.98
CA ARG A 248 -2.33 10.43 -21.80
C ARG A 248 -3.08 11.71 -21.42
N MET A 249 -3.44 11.81 -20.16
CA MET A 249 -4.01 13.03 -19.59
C MET A 249 -2.92 14.08 -19.44
N VAL A 250 -3.10 15.23 -20.10
CA VAL A 250 -2.17 16.36 -20.00
C VAL A 250 -2.93 17.68 -20.04
N HIS A 251 -2.65 18.56 -19.11
CA HIS A 251 -2.98 19.97 -19.22
C HIS A 251 -1.85 20.68 -19.96
N SER A 252 -2.09 21.06 -21.23
CA SER A 252 -1.10 21.73 -22.09
C SER A 252 -0.95 23.22 -21.76
N GLY A 253 -1.64 23.70 -20.73
CA GLY A 253 -1.62 25.09 -20.28
C GLY A 253 -2.75 25.94 -20.82
N VAL A 254 -2.71 27.23 -20.46
CA VAL A 254 -3.60 28.27 -20.96
C VAL A 254 -2.89 29.08 -22.03
N ARG A 255 -3.44 29.14 -23.21
CA ARG A 255 -2.93 29.92 -24.33
C ARG A 255 -3.97 30.94 -24.76
N ASP A 256 -3.62 32.22 -24.70
CA ASP A 256 -4.50 33.35 -25.05
C ASP A 256 -5.89 33.28 -24.38
N GLY A 257 -5.91 32.85 -23.11
CA GLY A 257 -7.13 32.72 -22.29
C GLY A 257 -7.90 31.41 -22.47
N ILE A 258 -7.45 30.49 -23.34
CA ILE A 258 -8.09 29.20 -23.64
C ILE A 258 -7.27 28.06 -23.01
N GLU A 259 -7.91 27.21 -22.20
CA GLU A 259 -7.29 26.01 -21.66
C GLU A 259 -7.23 24.88 -22.70
N TYR A 260 -6.10 24.14 -22.72
CA TYR A 260 -5.90 23.01 -23.62
C TYR A 260 -5.62 21.74 -22.80
N MET A 261 -6.47 20.72 -22.98
CA MET A 261 -6.38 19.47 -22.26
C MET A 261 -6.51 18.27 -23.18
N THR A 262 -5.68 17.24 -22.94
CA THR A 262 -5.91 15.90 -23.50
C THR A 262 -6.38 14.95 -22.41
N LEU A 263 -7.25 14.02 -22.79
CA LEU A 263 -7.67 12.92 -21.95
C LEU A 263 -6.85 11.66 -22.29
N ALA A 264 -6.70 10.78 -21.31
CA ALA A 264 -6.21 9.44 -21.56
C ALA A 264 -7.35 8.54 -22.06
N THR A 265 -7.67 7.44 -21.41
CA THR A 265 -8.59 6.46 -21.99
C THR A 265 -9.70 6.03 -21.02
N VAL A 266 -10.77 5.49 -21.60
CA VAL A 266 -11.85 4.79 -20.86
C VAL A 266 -11.91 3.31 -21.30
N GLY A 267 -10.79 2.60 -21.14
CA GLY A 267 -10.63 1.19 -21.56
C GLY A 267 -9.81 1.00 -22.82
N GLY A 268 -9.22 2.07 -23.36
CA GLY A 268 -8.23 2.02 -24.43
C GLY A 268 -6.85 1.55 -23.96
N GLY A 269 -5.91 1.45 -24.88
CA GLY A 269 -4.53 1.08 -24.58
C GLY A 269 -3.85 2.06 -23.64
N GLN A 270 -3.12 1.55 -22.66
CA GLN A 270 -2.29 2.33 -21.74
C GLN A 270 -0.81 1.96 -21.92
N SER A 271 0.07 2.94 -21.87
CA SER A 271 1.49 2.67 -21.69
C SER A 271 1.75 2.45 -20.20
N GLY A 272 2.39 1.42 -19.75
CA GLY A 272 2.58 1.11 -18.33
C GLY A 272 3.53 2.05 -17.57
N ILE A 273 3.49 3.38 -17.83
CA ILE A 273 4.41 4.32 -17.17
C ILE A 273 3.96 4.59 -15.73
N SER A 274 2.94 5.41 -15.52
CA SER A 274 2.42 5.71 -14.18
C SER A 274 1.09 6.44 -14.27
N PRO A 275 0.09 6.05 -13.46
CA PRO A 275 -1.16 6.78 -13.36
C PRO A 275 -0.98 8.25 -12.96
N GLU A 276 -0.05 8.54 -12.05
CA GLU A 276 0.23 9.89 -11.54
C GLU A 276 0.84 10.80 -12.63
N ALA A 277 1.42 10.23 -13.67
CA ALA A 277 1.92 10.93 -14.84
C ALA A 277 0.88 11.07 -15.97
N GLY A 278 -0.38 10.74 -15.71
CA GLY A 278 -1.49 10.88 -16.64
C GLY A 278 -1.78 9.64 -17.51
N TYR A 279 -1.15 8.49 -17.23
CA TYR A 279 -1.39 7.22 -17.92
C TYR A 279 -2.38 6.35 -17.14
N LEU A 280 -3.67 6.69 -17.20
CA LEU A 280 -4.72 6.02 -16.43
C LEU A 280 -6.03 5.96 -17.20
N HIS A 281 -6.89 5.01 -16.83
CA HIS A 281 -8.29 5.03 -17.24
C HIS A 281 -9.04 6.04 -16.37
N HIS A 282 -9.62 7.06 -16.99
CA HIS A 282 -10.32 8.13 -16.27
C HIS A 282 -11.39 8.79 -17.12
N TRP A 283 -12.25 9.53 -16.45
CA TRP A 283 -13.15 10.50 -17.05
C TRP A 283 -13.03 11.84 -16.30
N ASN A 284 -13.37 12.93 -16.96
CA ASN A 284 -13.35 14.25 -16.35
C ASN A 284 -14.76 14.74 -16.07
N LEU A 285 -14.96 15.38 -14.92
CA LEU A 285 -16.16 16.16 -14.61
C LEU A 285 -15.80 17.63 -14.70
N VAL A 286 -16.54 18.36 -15.54
CA VAL A 286 -16.42 19.80 -15.67
C VAL A 286 -17.63 20.45 -15.00
N THR A 287 -17.36 21.24 -13.96
CA THR A 287 -18.38 22.08 -13.31
C THR A 287 -18.32 23.46 -13.91
N VAL A 288 -19.43 23.90 -14.49
CA VAL A 288 -19.57 25.21 -15.16
C VAL A 288 -20.28 26.16 -14.22
N ARG A 289 -19.69 27.33 -13.99
CA ARG A 289 -20.24 28.42 -13.20
C ARG A 289 -20.17 29.73 -13.99
N GLU A 290 -20.79 30.78 -13.48
CA GLU A 290 -20.89 32.07 -14.18
C GLU A 290 -19.55 32.64 -14.63
N GLY A 291 -18.56 32.64 -13.79
CA GLY A 291 -17.26 33.27 -14.06
C GLY A 291 -16.09 32.30 -14.31
N HIS A 292 -16.29 30.97 -14.21
CA HIS A 292 -15.20 30.01 -14.31
C HIS A 292 -15.68 28.57 -14.51
N ILE A 293 -14.76 27.72 -14.87
CA ILE A 293 -14.95 26.26 -14.86
C ILE A 293 -14.04 25.62 -13.82
N ALA A 294 -14.45 24.46 -13.31
CA ALA A 294 -13.57 23.57 -12.55
C ALA A 294 -13.54 22.19 -13.24
N VAL A 295 -12.37 21.64 -13.45
CA VAL A 295 -12.18 20.33 -14.06
C VAL A 295 -11.65 19.37 -13.01
N SER A 296 -12.37 18.30 -12.76
CA SER A 296 -11.97 17.23 -11.84
C SER A 296 -11.77 15.92 -12.61
N THR A 297 -10.72 15.17 -12.28
CA THR A 297 -10.44 13.87 -12.88
C THR A 297 -10.84 12.76 -11.91
N PHE A 298 -11.60 11.81 -12.42
CA PHE A 298 -11.99 10.62 -11.69
C PHE A 298 -11.36 9.38 -12.36
N PRO A 299 -10.44 8.68 -11.70
CA PRO A 299 -10.05 7.35 -12.16
C PRO A 299 -11.29 6.45 -12.24
N VAL A 300 -11.38 5.62 -13.28
CA VAL A 300 -12.52 4.72 -13.46
C VAL A 300 -12.62 3.76 -12.28
N GLY A 301 -13.81 3.64 -11.70
CA GLY A 301 -14.09 2.85 -10.51
C GLY A 301 -13.85 3.60 -9.18
N ALA A 302 -13.47 4.89 -9.22
CA ALA A 302 -13.26 5.69 -8.01
C ALA A 302 -14.55 6.30 -7.43
N ALA A 303 -15.63 6.37 -8.20
CA ALA A 303 -16.93 6.79 -7.68
C ALA A 303 -17.58 5.63 -6.92
N ILE A 304 -18.01 5.88 -5.68
CA ILE A 304 -18.58 4.87 -4.79
C ILE A 304 -20.04 5.22 -4.51
N ASP A 305 -20.94 4.26 -4.73
CA ASP A 305 -22.32 4.37 -4.24
C ASP A 305 -22.33 4.03 -2.73
N PRO A 306 -22.62 5.01 -1.85
CA PRO A 306 -22.64 4.78 -0.40
C PRO A 306 -23.67 3.72 0.03
N ARG A 307 -24.71 3.45 -0.80
CA ARG A 307 -25.71 2.43 -0.53
C ARG A 307 -25.16 1.01 -0.61
N GLN A 308 -24.03 0.81 -1.28
CA GLN A 308 -23.32 -0.47 -1.34
C GLN A 308 -22.54 -0.77 -0.05
N ILE A 309 -22.20 0.25 0.75
CA ILE A 309 -21.47 0.14 2.00
C ILE A 309 -22.44 0.07 3.17
N THR A 310 -23.16 -1.04 3.25
CA THR A 310 -24.11 -1.31 4.32
C THR A 310 -23.41 -1.59 5.65
N GLU A 311 -24.16 -1.58 6.77
CA GLU A 311 -23.61 -2.01 8.07
C GLU A 311 -23.12 -3.46 8.03
N GLU A 312 -23.80 -4.33 7.31
CA GLU A 312 -23.40 -5.72 7.14
C GLU A 312 -22.04 -5.81 6.43
N VAL A 313 -21.88 -5.16 5.26
CA VAL A 313 -20.61 -5.11 4.53
C VAL A 313 -19.50 -4.52 5.41
N SER A 314 -19.77 -3.41 6.08
CA SER A 314 -18.79 -2.76 6.96
C SER A 314 -18.35 -3.67 8.12
N ASN A 315 -19.30 -4.41 8.73
CA ASN A 315 -19.01 -5.34 9.80
C ASN A 315 -18.22 -6.56 9.31
N GLN A 316 -18.56 -7.11 8.15
CA GLN A 316 -17.84 -8.21 7.53
C GLN A 316 -16.40 -7.81 7.16
N VAL A 317 -16.20 -6.64 6.57
CA VAL A 317 -14.85 -6.12 6.25
C VAL A 317 -14.03 -5.89 7.53
N ARG A 318 -14.64 -5.38 8.60
CA ARG A 318 -13.98 -5.22 9.91
C ARG A 318 -13.59 -6.57 10.51
N ALA A 319 -14.50 -7.54 10.49
CA ALA A 319 -14.24 -8.90 10.96
C ALA A 319 -13.13 -9.58 10.13
N LEU A 320 -13.15 -9.41 8.81
CA LEU A 320 -12.08 -9.87 7.94
C LEU A 320 -10.75 -9.21 8.29
N SER A 321 -10.75 -7.90 8.44
CA SER A 321 -9.54 -7.16 8.82
C SER A 321 -8.95 -7.60 10.16
N SER A 322 -9.76 -7.99 11.15
CA SER A 322 -9.25 -8.49 12.42
C SER A 322 -8.90 -9.98 12.41
N GLY A 323 -9.65 -10.78 11.66
CA GLY A 323 -9.53 -12.25 11.63
C GLY A 323 -8.52 -12.80 10.62
N LEU A 324 -8.20 -12.05 9.56
CA LEU A 324 -7.25 -12.48 8.54
C LEU A 324 -5.85 -12.61 9.14
N GLN A 325 -5.24 -13.76 8.99
CA GLN A 325 -3.91 -14.05 9.51
C GLN A 325 -2.99 -14.53 8.39
N LEU A 326 -1.80 -13.94 8.33
CA LEU A 326 -0.67 -14.44 7.55
C LEU A 326 0.27 -15.14 8.53
N LYS A 327 0.50 -16.44 8.32
CA LYS A 327 1.34 -17.26 9.20
C LYS A 327 2.54 -17.80 8.44
N VAL A 328 3.72 -17.76 9.05
CA VAL A 328 4.89 -18.51 8.60
C VAL A 328 4.77 -19.93 9.12
N ILE A 329 4.70 -20.90 8.19
CA ILE A 329 4.60 -22.33 8.50
C ILE A 329 6.00 -22.97 8.46
N SER A 330 6.88 -22.48 7.57
CA SER A 330 8.26 -22.94 7.46
C SER A 330 9.16 -21.78 7.05
N SER A 331 10.28 -21.64 7.77
CA SER A 331 11.38 -20.75 7.44
C SER A 331 12.56 -21.55 6.92
N PRO A 332 13.34 -21.03 5.97
CA PRO A 332 14.55 -21.72 5.50
C PRO A 332 15.65 -21.68 6.56
N LYS A 333 16.66 -22.51 6.37
CA LYS A 333 17.87 -22.50 7.19
C LYS A 333 18.94 -21.64 6.54
N ILE A 334 19.76 -20.98 7.36
CA ILE A 334 20.90 -20.17 6.94
C ILE A 334 22.15 -20.71 7.65
N ASP A 335 23.22 -20.99 6.90
CA ASP A 335 24.49 -21.40 7.50
C ASP A 335 25.27 -20.19 8.06
N ALA A 336 26.36 -20.46 8.81
CA ALA A 336 27.22 -19.42 9.39
C ALA A 336 27.91 -18.53 8.32
N GLN A 337 27.96 -18.95 7.07
CA GLN A 337 28.46 -18.18 5.95
C GLN A 337 27.38 -17.47 5.14
N GLY A 338 26.12 -17.52 5.61
CA GLY A 338 25.00 -16.80 5.02
C GLY A 338 24.28 -17.53 3.88
N ALA A 339 24.67 -18.76 3.52
CA ALA A 339 24.02 -19.49 2.44
C ALA A 339 22.63 -19.99 2.86
N VAL A 340 21.67 -19.81 1.97
CA VAL A 340 20.31 -20.37 2.09
C VAL A 340 19.96 -21.09 0.80
N ASP A 341 19.44 -22.29 0.93
CA ASP A 341 18.77 -23.08 -0.11
C ASP A 341 17.63 -23.84 0.56
N GLY A 342 16.45 -23.24 0.60
CA GLY A 342 15.34 -23.81 1.36
C GLY A 342 13.98 -23.21 1.02
N GLU A 343 12.94 -23.89 1.48
CA GLU A 343 11.57 -23.49 1.22
C GLU A 343 11.03 -22.52 2.28
N ILE A 344 10.39 -21.46 1.83
CA ILE A 344 9.50 -20.61 2.63
C ILE A 344 8.08 -21.11 2.41
N VAL A 345 7.34 -21.32 3.50
CA VAL A 345 5.92 -21.65 3.44
C VAL A 345 5.16 -20.67 4.32
N VAL A 346 4.22 -19.93 3.71
CA VAL A 346 3.27 -19.08 4.43
C VAL A 346 1.84 -19.55 4.19
N GLU A 347 0.98 -19.40 5.17
CA GLU A 347 -0.42 -19.81 5.13
C GLU A 347 -1.35 -18.62 5.37
N VAL A 348 -2.40 -18.52 4.56
CA VAL A 348 -3.52 -17.60 4.75
C VAL A 348 -4.82 -18.39 4.80
N THR A 349 -5.73 -17.99 5.69
CA THR A 349 -7.06 -18.60 5.83
C THR A 349 -8.12 -17.52 5.66
N ASN A 350 -9.15 -17.79 4.86
CA ASN A 350 -10.36 -16.96 4.86
C ASN A 350 -11.17 -17.25 6.15
N PRO A 351 -11.29 -16.30 7.08
CA PRO A 351 -11.97 -16.53 8.35
C PRO A 351 -13.50 -16.37 8.30
N GLN A 352 -14.09 -16.08 7.14
CA GLN A 352 -15.52 -15.76 7.03
C GLN A 352 -16.19 -16.40 5.80
N SER A 353 -17.54 -16.23 5.75
CA SER A 353 -18.39 -16.81 4.72
C SER A 353 -18.28 -16.14 3.35
N THR A 354 -17.92 -14.86 3.32
CA THR A 354 -17.77 -14.14 2.04
C THR A 354 -16.42 -14.49 1.42
N PRO A 355 -16.37 -14.76 0.11
CA PRO A 355 -15.11 -15.01 -0.59
C PRO A 355 -14.14 -13.84 -0.48
N ILE A 356 -12.86 -14.16 -0.48
CA ILE A 356 -11.78 -13.16 -0.55
C ILE A 356 -10.82 -13.50 -1.68
N GLU A 357 -10.15 -12.51 -2.20
CA GLU A 357 -9.05 -12.69 -3.14
C GLU A 357 -7.76 -12.29 -2.44
N VAL A 358 -6.75 -13.15 -2.48
CA VAL A 358 -5.47 -12.92 -1.81
C VAL A 358 -4.33 -12.91 -2.80
N GLN A 359 -3.40 -11.98 -2.59
CA GLN A 359 -2.13 -11.91 -3.29
C GLN A 359 -1.02 -11.95 -2.24
N ILE A 360 -0.09 -12.90 -2.39
CA ILE A 360 1.06 -13.06 -1.50
C ILE A 360 2.32 -12.88 -2.33
N GLY A 361 3.20 -11.99 -1.91
CA GLY A 361 4.50 -11.75 -2.51
C GLY A 361 5.62 -11.92 -1.49
N LEU A 362 6.80 -12.34 -1.94
CA LEU A 362 8.03 -12.34 -1.16
C LEU A 362 8.98 -11.28 -1.69
N GLU A 363 9.54 -10.49 -0.79
CA GLU A 363 10.54 -9.48 -1.10
C GLU A 363 11.60 -9.41 0.01
N SER A 364 12.74 -8.82 -0.29
CA SER A 364 13.75 -8.45 0.69
C SER A 364 14.45 -7.17 0.25
N ALA A 365 14.82 -6.31 1.22
CA ALA A 365 15.68 -5.17 0.97
C ALA A 365 17.14 -5.57 0.70
N ASP A 366 17.53 -6.81 1.00
CA ASP A 366 18.80 -7.40 0.61
C ASP A 366 18.65 -8.07 -0.77
N SER A 367 19.23 -7.47 -1.79
CA SER A 367 19.14 -7.92 -3.19
C SER A 367 19.82 -9.26 -3.48
N ARG A 368 20.53 -9.85 -2.52
CA ARG A 368 21.13 -11.19 -2.64
C ARG A 368 20.09 -12.30 -2.55
N TRP A 369 18.90 -12.03 -1.97
CA TRP A 369 17.82 -13.01 -1.96
C TRP A 369 17.21 -13.21 -3.33
N LEU A 370 17.02 -14.47 -3.69
CA LEU A 370 16.31 -14.90 -4.89
C LEU A 370 15.13 -15.79 -4.49
N PHE A 371 13.96 -15.51 -5.04
CA PHE A 371 12.76 -16.30 -4.78
C PHE A 371 12.26 -16.95 -6.07
N MET A 372 12.23 -18.27 -6.10
CA MET A 372 11.56 -18.98 -7.20
C MET A 372 10.09 -19.14 -6.83
N ARG A 373 9.19 -18.66 -7.72
CA ARG A 373 7.76 -18.47 -7.45
C ARG A 373 7.50 -17.48 -6.32
N GLY A 374 8.10 -16.30 -6.42
CA GLY A 374 7.98 -15.24 -5.39
C GLY A 374 6.58 -14.58 -5.28
N HIS A 375 5.57 -15.01 -6.05
CA HIS A 375 4.21 -14.46 -6.05
C HIS A 375 3.15 -15.54 -6.18
N HIS A 376 2.02 -15.36 -5.49
CA HIS A 376 0.84 -16.22 -5.53
C HIS A 376 -0.43 -15.38 -5.48
N HIS A 377 -1.44 -15.80 -6.25
CA HIS A 377 -2.76 -15.18 -6.30
C HIS A 377 -3.82 -16.26 -6.28
N GLU A 378 -4.78 -16.15 -5.38
CA GLU A 378 -5.85 -17.14 -5.24
C GLU A 378 -7.13 -16.52 -4.65
N ARG A 379 -8.28 -17.04 -5.09
CA ARG A 379 -9.57 -16.78 -4.49
C ARG A 379 -9.87 -17.86 -3.45
N LEU A 380 -10.22 -17.43 -2.24
CA LEU A 380 -10.53 -18.31 -1.12
C LEU A 380 -12.01 -18.19 -0.77
N GLU A 381 -12.72 -19.30 -0.83
CA GLU A 381 -14.10 -19.44 -0.33
C GLU A 381 -14.10 -19.58 1.21
N GLU A 382 -15.29 -19.70 1.81
CA GLU A 382 -15.46 -19.82 3.27
C GLU A 382 -14.54 -20.88 3.90
N GLY A 383 -13.77 -20.49 4.90
CA GLY A 383 -12.90 -21.39 5.67
C GLY A 383 -11.74 -22.00 4.88
N GLN A 384 -11.62 -21.69 3.60
CA GLN A 384 -10.50 -22.19 2.79
C GLN A 384 -9.18 -21.60 3.25
N LYS A 385 -8.14 -22.43 3.10
CA LYS A 385 -6.75 -22.07 3.36
C LYS A 385 -5.94 -22.23 2.09
N THR A 386 -4.98 -21.31 1.90
CA THR A 386 -3.92 -21.49 0.91
C THR A 386 -2.56 -21.51 1.58
N GLN A 387 -1.65 -22.35 1.07
CA GLN A 387 -0.25 -22.33 1.43
C GLN A 387 0.57 -21.92 0.21
N PHE A 388 1.16 -20.77 0.32
CA PHE A 388 2.14 -20.30 -0.66
C PHE A 388 3.53 -20.87 -0.32
N ARG A 389 4.16 -21.53 -1.31
CA ARG A 389 5.47 -22.14 -1.21
C ARG A 389 6.41 -21.55 -2.23
N ALA A 390 7.55 -21.05 -1.77
CA ALA A 390 8.60 -20.52 -2.62
C ALA A 390 9.96 -21.04 -2.19
N LEU A 391 10.80 -21.41 -3.15
CA LEU A 391 12.20 -21.67 -2.88
C LEU A 391 12.92 -20.34 -2.69
N ALA A 392 13.60 -20.20 -1.55
CA ALA A 392 14.41 -19.04 -1.22
C ALA A 392 15.90 -19.42 -1.30
N LEU A 393 16.67 -18.61 -1.99
CA LEU A 393 18.11 -18.77 -2.15
C LEU A 393 18.82 -17.51 -1.67
N HIS A 394 19.91 -17.68 -0.93
CA HIS A 394 20.86 -16.61 -0.60
C HIS A 394 22.29 -17.16 -0.78
N PRO A 395 23.19 -16.40 -1.42
CA PRO A 395 24.53 -16.90 -1.70
C PRO A 395 25.40 -16.96 -0.43
N ARG A 396 26.44 -17.79 -0.46
CA ARG A 396 27.47 -17.83 0.57
C ARG A 396 28.36 -16.57 0.47
N ALA A 397 27.90 -15.46 0.99
CA ALA A 397 28.57 -14.16 0.91
C ALA A 397 28.98 -13.59 2.28
N GLY A 398 28.86 -14.40 3.35
CA GLY A 398 28.97 -13.94 4.72
C GLY A 398 27.69 -13.29 5.25
N ILE A 399 27.56 -13.26 6.56
CA ILE A 399 26.51 -12.54 7.28
C ILE A 399 27.08 -11.19 7.69
N ASP A 400 26.64 -10.13 7.05
CA ASP A 400 27.08 -8.76 7.26
C ASP A 400 25.91 -7.83 7.61
N GLU A 401 26.20 -6.56 7.84
CA GLU A 401 25.21 -5.54 8.19
C GLU A 401 24.14 -5.28 7.09
N SER A 402 24.36 -5.77 5.88
CA SER A 402 23.40 -5.64 4.77
C SER A 402 22.37 -6.76 4.74
N LEU A 403 22.53 -7.83 5.51
CA LEU A 403 21.55 -8.91 5.58
C LEU A 403 20.19 -8.36 6.06
N ARG A 404 19.17 -8.54 5.22
CA ARG A 404 17.77 -8.28 5.56
C ARG A 404 16.98 -9.53 5.27
N PHE A 405 16.13 -9.91 6.20
CA PHE A 405 15.32 -11.10 6.03
C PHE A 405 14.21 -10.90 5.00
N PRO A 406 13.77 -11.98 4.37
CA PRO A 406 12.57 -11.95 3.53
C PRO A 406 11.34 -11.47 4.29
N VAL A 407 10.47 -10.78 3.58
CA VAL A 407 9.17 -10.34 4.07
C VAL A 407 8.09 -10.92 3.14
N ALA A 408 7.10 -11.58 3.72
CA ALA A 408 5.90 -11.92 2.99
C ALA A 408 4.91 -10.76 3.09
N GLN A 409 4.47 -10.27 1.92
CA GLN A 409 3.42 -9.26 1.78
C GLN A 409 2.11 -9.94 1.43
N LEU A 410 1.04 -9.59 2.11
CA LEU A 410 -0.33 -10.04 1.85
C LEU A 410 -1.20 -8.84 1.49
N GLN A 411 -1.76 -8.85 0.28
CA GLN A 411 -2.88 -8.03 -0.11
C GLN A 411 -4.13 -8.91 -0.13
N ALA A 412 -5.22 -8.44 0.45
CA ALA A 412 -6.49 -9.17 0.45
C ALA A 412 -7.65 -8.25 0.09
N ASP A 413 -8.54 -8.74 -0.76
CA ASP A 413 -9.76 -8.06 -1.17
C ASP A 413 -10.99 -8.84 -0.69
N TYR A 414 -11.90 -8.14 -0.04
CA TYR A 414 -13.23 -8.64 0.25
C TYR A 414 -14.07 -8.62 -1.03
N LEU A 415 -14.74 -9.72 -1.35
CA LEU A 415 -15.56 -9.89 -2.55
C LEU A 415 -17.04 -10.01 -2.18
N GLY A 416 -17.68 -8.86 -1.88
CA GLY A 416 -19.14 -8.81 -1.69
C GLY A 416 -19.91 -8.96 -3.00
N GLU A 417 -21.23 -9.08 -2.92
CA GLU A 417 -22.09 -9.30 -4.09
C GLU A 417 -21.94 -8.19 -5.16
N ASN A 418 -21.90 -6.93 -4.74
CA ASN A 418 -21.81 -5.76 -5.63
C ASN A 418 -20.65 -4.81 -5.27
N VAL A 419 -19.72 -5.25 -4.43
CA VAL A 419 -18.62 -4.42 -3.95
C VAL A 419 -17.36 -5.24 -3.76
N ARG A 420 -16.22 -4.67 -4.19
CA ARG A 420 -14.88 -5.18 -3.91
C ARG A 420 -14.17 -4.16 -3.02
N ILE A 421 -13.65 -4.60 -1.88
CA ILE A 421 -12.99 -3.72 -0.92
C ILE A 421 -11.61 -4.27 -0.61
N SER A 422 -10.57 -3.52 -0.98
CA SER A 422 -9.18 -3.85 -0.67
C SER A 422 -8.87 -3.52 0.79
N LEU A 423 -8.34 -4.50 1.52
CA LEU A 423 -7.84 -4.29 2.88
C LEU A 423 -6.45 -3.66 2.84
N PRO A 424 -6.04 -2.98 3.92
CA PRO A 424 -4.65 -2.58 4.08
C PRO A 424 -3.71 -3.78 3.97
N ALA A 425 -2.62 -3.61 3.23
CA ALA A 425 -1.61 -4.66 3.09
C ALA A 425 -1.01 -5.04 4.45
N ARG A 426 -0.65 -6.31 4.60
CA ARG A 426 0.01 -6.86 5.79
C ARG A 426 1.32 -7.47 5.40
N SER A 427 2.25 -7.42 6.34
CA SER A 427 3.55 -8.04 6.13
C SER A 427 3.98 -8.84 7.34
N ILE A 428 4.79 -9.88 7.10
CA ILE A 428 5.45 -10.65 8.15
C ILE A 428 6.88 -10.94 7.72
N GLU A 429 7.81 -10.65 8.61
CA GLU A 429 9.21 -10.98 8.41
C GLU A 429 9.41 -12.49 8.56
N ILE A 430 10.24 -13.08 7.70
CA ILE A 430 10.57 -14.50 7.69
C ILE A 430 12.03 -14.64 8.06
N ALA A 431 12.31 -14.76 9.35
CA ALA A 431 13.66 -14.97 9.84
C ALA A 431 14.11 -16.42 9.54
N PRO A 432 15.23 -16.61 8.84
CA PRO A 432 15.81 -17.94 8.66
C PRO A 432 16.25 -18.52 10.01
N ARG A 433 16.24 -19.86 10.11
CA ARG A 433 16.84 -20.56 11.24
C ARG A 433 18.34 -20.70 11.02
N LEU A 434 19.14 -20.18 11.96
CA LEU A 434 20.59 -20.33 11.88
C LEU A 434 20.98 -21.80 12.09
N GLU A 435 21.86 -22.32 11.23
CA GLU A 435 22.61 -23.58 11.40
C GLU A 435 24.07 -23.22 11.60
N ALA A 436 24.48 -23.10 12.84
CA ALA A 436 25.85 -22.81 13.23
C ALA A 436 26.19 -23.56 14.53
N THR A 437 27.47 -23.68 14.78
CA THR A 437 28.03 -24.32 15.98
C THR A 437 29.08 -23.39 16.62
N PRO A 438 29.50 -23.59 17.88
CA PRO A 438 30.54 -22.79 18.48
C PRO A 438 31.86 -22.76 17.69
N GLU A 439 32.14 -23.79 16.88
CA GLU A 439 33.31 -23.86 16.01
C GLU A 439 33.28 -22.86 14.85
N ASP A 440 32.14 -22.34 14.50
CA ASP A 440 32.00 -21.28 13.50
C ASP A 440 32.39 -19.87 14.02
N LEU A 441 32.54 -19.73 15.34
CA LEU A 441 33.03 -18.50 15.95
C LEU A 441 34.57 -18.42 15.88
N PRO A 442 35.14 -17.22 15.71
CA PRO A 442 36.56 -17.02 15.89
C PRO A 442 36.96 -17.36 17.34
N PRO A 443 38.07 -18.07 17.57
CA PRO A 443 38.50 -18.42 18.91
C PRO A 443 38.79 -17.15 19.73
N LEU A 444 38.27 -17.12 20.99
CA LEU A 444 38.60 -16.05 21.91
C LEU A 444 40.08 -16.07 22.32
N PRO A 445 40.68 -14.89 22.56
CA PRO A 445 42.02 -14.84 23.15
C PRO A 445 42.05 -15.60 24.50
N PRO A 446 43.16 -16.26 24.83
CA PRO A 446 43.29 -16.99 26.06
C PRO A 446 42.96 -16.13 27.29
N GLY A 447 42.09 -16.63 28.16
CA GLY A 447 41.66 -15.95 29.37
C GLY A 447 40.64 -14.82 29.16
N TRP A 448 40.03 -14.75 27.97
CA TRP A 448 38.85 -13.92 27.74
C TRP A 448 37.60 -14.72 28.04
N ASP A 449 36.65 -14.03 28.68
CA ASP A 449 35.30 -14.47 28.93
C ASP A 449 34.41 -13.27 28.58
N LEU A 450 33.39 -13.46 27.75
CA LEU A 450 32.53 -12.37 27.28
C LEU A 450 31.14 -12.48 27.92
N SER A 451 30.51 -11.33 28.04
CA SER A 451 29.12 -11.20 28.47
C SER A 451 28.37 -10.28 27.53
N MET A 452 27.07 -10.40 27.46
CA MET A 452 26.22 -9.51 26.66
C MET A 452 25.67 -8.39 27.53
N ASP A 453 25.90 -7.15 27.11
CA ASP A 453 25.47 -5.93 27.80
C ASP A 453 24.22 -5.34 27.15
N PHE A 454 23.18 -5.18 27.94
CA PHE A 454 21.85 -4.69 27.54
C PHE A 454 21.66 -3.25 27.99
N ASN A 455 21.15 -2.37 27.12
CA ASN A 455 21.01 -0.92 27.35
C ASN A 455 19.84 -0.52 28.25
N GLY A 456 18.98 -1.46 28.64
CA GLY A 456 17.80 -1.18 29.47
C GLY A 456 16.64 -0.49 28.75
N THR A 457 16.63 -0.45 27.43
CA THR A 457 15.57 0.21 26.63
C THR A 457 15.09 -0.63 25.44
N THR A 458 15.98 -1.05 24.56
CA THR A 458 15.65 -1.69 23.29
C THR A 458 16.27 -3.06 23.10
N ASP A 459 17.30 -3.38 23.90
CA ASP A 459 18.11 -4.57 23.70
C ASP A 459 17.46 -5.79 24.35
N ALA A 460 17.38 -6.87 23.59
CA ALA A 460 16.90 -8.16 24.03
C ALA A 460 17.37 -9.27 23.08
N LEU A 461 17.25 -10.52 23.50
CA LEU A 461 17.33 -11.68 22.64
C LEU A 461 15.98 -12.38 22.59
N LEU A 462 15.56 -12.75 21.39
CA LEU A 462 14.28 -13.40 21.12
C LEU A 462 14.50 -14.80 20.57
N LEU A 463 13.98 -15.81 21.26
CA LEU A 463 13.93 -17.18 20.78
C LEU A 463 12.48 -17.57 20.48
N ALA A 464 12.16 -17.84 19.23
CA ALA A 464 10.83 -18.28 18.85
C ALA A 464 10.42 -19.56 19.61
N SER A 465 9.13 -19.65 19.92
CA SER A 465 8.61 -20.74 20.80
C SER A 465 8.83 -22.13 20.22
N ASP A 466 8.81 -22.27 18.91
CA ASP A 466 9.03 -23.55 18.19
C ASP A 466 10.50 -24.00 18.15
N TYR A 467 11.42 -23.10 18.53
CA TYR A 467 12.86 -23.43 18.65
C TYR A 467 13.26 -23.83 20.06
N LEU A 468 12.34 -23.78 21.02
CA LEU A 468 12.59 -24.14 22.41
C LEU A 468 11.84 -25.42 22.80
N GLU A 469 12.53 -26.55 22.80
CA GLU A 469 11.97 -27.84 23.24
C GLU A 469 12.22 -28.06 24.74
N LEU A 470 11.38 -27.45 25.59
CA LEU A 470 11.39 -27.73 27.03
C LEU A 470 10.24 -28.71 27.37
N PRO A 471 10.54 -29.99 27.78
CA PRO A 471 9.52 -30.96 28.15
C PRO A 471 8.70 -30.51 29.37
N ASP A 472 7.52 -31.13 29.59
CA ASP A 472 6.82 -31.00 30.86
C ASP A 472 7.60 -31.67 32.00
N GLY A 473 7.45 -31.14 33.20
CA GLY A 473 8.13 -31.66 34.38
C GLY A 473 9.17 -30.70 34.96
N PRO A 474 10.13 -31.24 35.75
CA PRO A 474 11.17 -30.43 36.37
C PRO A 474 12.06 -29.71 35.36
N PHE A 475 12.51 -28.49 35.70
CA PHE A 475 13.48 -27.72 34.91
C PHE A 475 14.24 -26.71 35.76
N THR A 476 15.36 -26.24 35.23
CA THR A 476 16.20 -25.21 35.84
C THR A 476 16.49 -24.12 34.85
N LEU A 477 16.31 -22.85 35.27
CA LEU A 477 16.70 -21.65 34.51
C LEU A 477 17.72 -20.89 35.35
N GLU A 478 18.90 -20.64 34.81
CA GLU A 478 19.97 -19.95 35.52
C GLU A 478 20.74 -18.98 34.64
N ALA A 479 21.32 -17.96 35.26
CA ALA A 479 22.19 -17.00 34.58
C ALA A 479 23.09 -16.26 35.56
N TRP A 480 24.22 -15.79 35.10
CA TRP A 480 24.98 -14.74 35.73
C TRP A 480 24.50 -13.37 35.27
N LEU A 481 24.38 -12.43 36.19
CA LEU A 481 23.98 -11.05 35.89
C LEU A 481 24.86 -10.03 36.62
N ASN A 482 25.08 -8.88 35.98
CA ASN A 482 25.69 -7.70 36.59
C ASN A 482 24.84 -6.49 36.18
N ALA A 483 23.96 -6.05 37.09
CA ALA A 483 23.04 -4.96 36.79
C ALA A 483 23.73 -3.60 36.89
N LYS A 484 23.43 -2.71 35.98
CA LYS A 484 23.78 -1.28 36.03
C LYS A 484 22.70 -0.45 36.74
N SER A 485 21.44 -0.92 36.67
CA SER A 485 20.31 -0.37 37.42
C SER A 485 19.16 -1.39 37.45
N PHE A 486 18.20 -1.19 38.36
CA PHE A 486 16.99 -1.98 38.48
C PHE A 486 15.75 -1.09 38.34
N GLY A 487 14.84 -1.43 37.45
CA GLY A 487 13.51 -0.82 37.35
C GLY A 487 12.53 -1.40 38.37
N GLU A 488 11.35 -0.79 38.50
CA GLU A 488 10.27 -1.32 39.34
C GLU A 488 9.83 -2.72 38.91
N ARG A 489 9.74 -2.95 37.59
CA ARG A 489 9.60 -4.26 36.97
C ARG A 489 10.75 -4.45 35.97
N THR A 490 11.45 -5.53 36.07
CA THR A 490 12.58 -5.85 35.18
C THR A 490 12.59 -7.34 34.90
N GLY A 491 12.29 -7.70 33.66
CA GLY A 491 12.39 -9.07 33.16
C GLY A 491 13.84 -9.40 32.86
N LEU A 492 14.29 -10.57 33.28
CA LEU A 492 15.63 -11.06 32.99
C LEU A 492 15.61 -12.13 31.89
N ILE A 493 14.80 -13.17 32.10
CA ILE A 493 14.57 -14.26 31.14
C ILE A 493 13.13 -14.68 31.26
N CYS A 494 12.28 -14.36 30.30
CA CYS A 494 10.84 -14.45 30.44
C CYS A 494 10.15 -15.07 29.23
N LYS A 495 9.19 -15.95 29.50
CA LYS A 495 8.22 -16.50 28.56
C LYS A 495 6.84 -16.52 29.24
N THR A 496 6.37 -15.38 29.69
CA THR A 496 5.23 -15.21 30.59
C THR A 496 3.90 -14.99 29.83
N GLU A 497 2.99 -14.17 30.35
CA GLU A 497 1.63 -13.85 29.90
C GLU A 497 0.60 -14.95 30.19
N GLY A 498 0.31 -15.12 31.48
CA GLY A 498 -0.64 -16.12 32.01
C GLY A 498 -0.21 -17.56 31.74
N SER A 499 1.09 -17.81 31.59
CA SER A 499 1.64 -19.09 31.16
C SER A 499 3.15 -19.20 31.42
N GLU A 500 3.73 -20.34 31.15
CA GLU A 500 5.16 -20.68 31.13
C GLU A 500 5.92 -20.28 32.40
N PHE A 501 7.01 -19.47 32.28
CA PHE A 501 7.90 -19.12 33.39
C PHE A 501 8.61 -17.78 33.16
N GLY A 502 9.15 -17.21 34.25
CA GLY A 502 9.97 -16.01 34.15
C GLY A 502 10.87 -15.80 35.34
N MET A 503 12.03 -15.20 35.11
CA MET A 503 12.97 -14.71 36.11
C MET A 503 13.01 -13.19 36.06
N PHE A 504 12.82 -12.54 37.21
CA PHE A 504 12.74 -11.09 37.37
C PHE A 504 13.71 -10.59 38.44
N VAL A 505 14.09 -9.30 38.32
CA VAL A 505 14.99 -8.62 39.27
C VAL A 505 14.42 -7.23 39.65
N ASN A 506 13.17 -7.20 40.03
CA ASN A 506 12.36 -5.99 40.29
C ASN A 506 12.92 -5.16 41.45
N GLY A 507 13.49 -3.97 41.21
CA GLY A 507 14.08 -3.12 42.26
C GLY A 507 15.20 -3.81 43.04
N GLY A 508 15.97 -4.72 42.43
CA GLY A 508 17.02 -5.52 43.08
C GLY A 508 16.49 -6.71 43.88
N LYS A 509 15.21 -7.05 43.75
CA LYS A 509 14.56 -8.21 44.40
C LYS A 509 14.38 -9.32 43.36
N PRO A 510 15.14 -10.40 43.42
CA PRO A 510 15.00 -11.49 42.50
C PRO A 510 13.75 -12.33 42.77
N SER A 511 13.14 -12.83 41.68
CA SER A 511 12.02 -13.77 41.77
C SER A 511 12.06 -14.76 40.58
N PHE A 512 11.58 -15.96 40.82
CA PHE A 512 11.35 -16.98 39.82
C PHE A 512 9.92 -17.47 39.89
N ILE A 513 9.22 -17.41 38.76
CA ILE A 513 7.80 -17.74 38.66
C ILE A 513 7.57 -18.84 37.64
N VAL A 514 6.63 -19.75 37.95
CA VAL A 514 6.23 -20.83 37.02
C VAL A 514 4.70 -20.90 37.02
N HIS A 515 4.09 -20.89 35.87
CA HIS A 515 2.63 -20.99 35.73
C HIS A 515 2.19 -22.45 35.69
N LEU A 516 1.54 -22.89 36.79
CA LEU A 516 1.12 -24.27 36.98
C LEU A 516 -0.40 -24.34 37.18
N ASN A 517 -1.08 -25.20 36.42
CA ASN A 517 -2.53 -25.43 36.52
C ASN A 517 -3.38 -24.13 36.52
N GLY A 518 -3.00 -23.13 35.72
CA GLY A 518 -3.77 -21.89 35.58
C GLY A 518 -3.40 -20.75 36.54
N ALA A 519 -2.35 -20.88 37.37
CA ALA A 519 -1.88 -19.82 38.24
C ALA A 519 -0.35 -19.80 38.38
N TYR A 520 0.21 -18.62 38.64
CA TYR A 520 1.64 -18.50 38.94
C TYR A 520 1.96 -18.94 40.37
N VAL A 521 2.96 -19.80 40.46
CA VAL A 521 3.68 -20.13 41.72
C VAL A 521 4.99 -19.37 41.70
N SER A 522 5.25 -18.56 42.73
CA SER A 522 6.35 -17.59 42.72
C SER A 522 7.26 -17.76 43.94
N ALA A 523 8.53 -18.04 43.72
CA ALA A 523 9.58 -17.91 44.73
C ALA A 523 10.15 -16.49 44.67
N VAL A 524 9.90 -15.66 45.70
CA VAL A 524 10.18 -14.21 45.70
C VAL A 524 11.01 -13.83 46.90
N VAL A 525 11.99 -12.96 46.68
CA VAL A 525 12.73 -12.28 47.79
C VAL A 525 12.15 -10.88 47.94
N ASP A 526 11.61 -10.59 49.14
CA ASP A 526 10.86 -9.35 49.39
C ASP A 526 11.75 -8.12 49.68
N THR A 527 13.04 -8.31 49.84
CA THR A 527 14.01 -7.23 50.09
C THR A 527 15.05 -7.16 48.95
N PRO A 528 15.57 -5.97 48.64
CA PRO A 528 16.68 -5.86 47.67
C PRO A 528 17.92 -6.58 48.20
N VAL A 529 18.41 -7.57 47.45
CA VAL A 529 19.61 -8.37 47.79
C VAL A 529 20.65 -8.35 46.67
N LEU A 530 20.28 -7.87 45.47
CA LEU A 530 21.19 -7.73 44.37
C LEU A 530 21.86 -6.35 44.40
N GLU A 531 23.18 -6.33 44.19
CA GLU A 531 24.00 -5.12 44.18
C GLU A 531 24.29 -4.68 42.76
N VAL A 532 24.15 -3.37 42.46
CA VAL A 532 24.54 -2.78 41.18
C VAL A 532 26.05 -2.84 41.03
N GLY A 533 26.52 -3.24 39.82
CA GLY A 533 27.94 -3.33 39.47
C GLY A 533 28.64 -4.60 40.03
N ARG A 534 27.89 -5.54 40.60
CA ARG A 534 28.41 -6.82 41.11
C ARG A 534 27.83 -7.99 40.31
N TRP A 535 28.65 -8.97 39.98
CA TRP A 535 28.18 -10.22 39.41
C TRP A 535 27.48 -11.07 40.46
N HIS A 536 26.29 -11.52 40.14
CA HIS A 536 25.48 -12.46 40.93
C HIS A 536 25.05 -13.64 40.05
N HIS A 537 24.92 -14.80 40.63
CA HIS A 537 24.32 -15.96 39.99
C HIS A 537 22.89 -16.17 40.50
N LEU A 538 21.93 -16.22 39.60
CA LEU A 538 20.54 -16.59 39.90
C LEU A 538 20.22 -17.94 39.26
N ALA A 539 19.57 -18.83 40.03
CA ALA A 539 19.02 -20.08 39.51
C ALA A 539 17.59 -20.30 40.05
N GLY A 540 16.64 -20.41 39.11
CA GLY A 540 15.27 -20.81 39.39
C GLY A 540 15.07 -22.29 39.09
N VAL A 541 14.59 -23.09 40.03
CA VAL A 541 14.39 -24.52 39.89
C VAL A 541 12.95 -24.89 40.16
N PHE A 542 12.31 -25.59 39.26
CA PHE A 542 11.07 -26.31 39.50
C PHE A 542 11.35 -27.80 39.54
N ASP A 543 11.07 -28.47 40.65
CA ASP A 543 11.36 -29.91 40.83
C ASP A 543 10.12 -30.82 40.69
N GLY A 544 8.97 -30.23 40.27
CA GLY A 544 7.69 -30.93 40.15
C GLY A 544 6.82 -30.86 41.40
N LYS A 545 7.33 -30.31 42.54
CA LYS A 545 6.65 -30.17 43.80
C LYS A 545 6.74 -28.76 44.37
N GLU A 546 7.84 -28.05 44.12
CA GLU A 546 8.05 -26.68 44.53
C GLU A 546 8.88 -25.90 43.54
N VAL A 547 8.75 -24.57 43.59
CA VAL A 547 9.55 -23.59 42.88
C VAL A 547 10.57 -23.02 43.85
N ARG A 548 11.86 -23.08 43.54
CA ARG A 548 12.97 -22.60 44.36
C ARG A 548 13.74 -21.51 43.61
N LEU A 549 14.24 -20.54 44.36
CA LEU A 549 15.17 -19.52 43.86
C LEU A 549 16.46 -19.55 44.68
N TYR A 550 17.58 -19.60 43.95
CA TYR A 550 18.92 -19.55 44.52
C TYR A 550 19.62 -18.27 44.11
N LEU A 551 20.32 -17.63 45.01
CA LEU A 551 21.22 -16.50 44.78
C LEU A 551 22.64 -16.93 45.22
N ASP A 552 23.61 -16.78 44.31
CA ASP A 552 25.01 -17.16 44.54
C ASP A 552 25.15 -18.57 45.17
N GLY A 553 24.34 -19.51 44.63
CA GLY A 553 24.29 -20.91 45.08
C GLY A 553 23.55 -21.17 46.40
N GLN A 554 23.04 -20.16 47.05
CA GLN A 554 22.29 -20.31 48.33
C GLN A 554 20.77 -20.22 48.07
N LEU A 555 19.98 -21.10 48.68
CA LEU A 555 18.51 -21.05 48.61
C LEU A 555 17.98 -19.81 49.31
N VAL A 556 17.34 -18.91 48.58
CA VAL A 556 16.83 -17.63 49.14
C VAL A 556 15.31 -17.55 49.20
N ALA A 557 14.58 -18.30 48.38
CA ALA A 557 13.12 -18.37 48.39
C ALA A 557 12.61 -19.71 47.87
N THR A 558 11.42 -20.12 48.34
CA THR A 558 10.72 -21.32 47.88
C THR A 558 9.21 -21.12 47.94
N ALA A 559 8.47 -21.75 47.07
CA ALA A 559 7.01 -21.79 47.05
C ALA A 559 6.52 -23.18 46.65
N PRO A 560 5.57 -23.80 47.40
CA PRO A 560 5.02 -25.10 47.01
C PRO A 560 4.18 -24.95 45.75
N GLY A 561 4.34 -25.88 44.79
CA GLY A 561 3.58 -25.88 43.56
C GLY A 561 3.74 -27.20 42.79
N THR A 562 2.63 -27.72 42.31
CA THR A 562 2.57 -28.96 41.54
C THR A 562 1.73 -28.78 40.32
N GLY A 563 1.90 -29.64 39.31
CA GLY A 563 1.05 -29.67 38.14
C GLY A 563 1.80 -29.46 36.84
N LYS A 564 1.04 -29.32 35.77
CA LYS A 564 1.57 -29.08 34.45
C LYS A 564 1.80 -27.60 34.21
N ARG A 565 2.90 -27.28 33.57
CA ARG A 565 3.18 -25.94 33.08
C ARG A 565 2.19 -25.58 31.95
N THR A 566 1.55 -24.43 32.07
CA THR A 566 0.72 -23.89 30.97
C THR A 566 1.65 -23.37 29.87
N ARG A 567 1.41 -23.80 28.64
CA ARG A 567 2.25 -23.41 27.49
C ARG A 567 1.63 -22.26 26.69
N ASN A 568 2.46 -21.48 26.04
CA ASN A 568 2.08 -20.47 25.08
C ASN A 568 2.96 -20.54 23.81
N ALA A 569 2.57 -19.80 22.77
CA ALA A 569 3.33 -19.67 21.52
C ALA A 569 4.19 -18.38 21.49
N LEU A 570 4.31 -17.64 22.60
CA LEU A 570 5.11 -16.44 22.69
C LEU A 570 6.61 -16.79 22.70
N PRO A 571 7.51 -15.89 22.22
CA PRO A 571 8.93 -16.13 22.29
C PRO A 571 9.46 -16.21 23.74
N LEU A 572 10.58 -16.88 23.96
CA LEU A 572 11.41 -16.66 25.13
C LEU A 572 12.22 -15.38 24.89
N ILE A 573 12.13 -14.43 25.82
CA ILE A 573 12.87 -13.17 25.77
C ILE A 573 13.95 -13.18 26.88
N ILE A 574 15.18 -12.81 26.51
CA ILE A 574 16.32 -12.67 27.39
C ILE A 574 16.73 -11.20 27.39
N GLY A 575 16.91 -10.60 28.57
CA GLY A 575 17.15 -9.17 28.75
C GLY A 575 15.89 -8.30 28.84
N ALA A 576 14.69 -8.92 28.81
CA ALA A 576 13.41 -8.24 29.00
C ALA A 576 12.29 -9.22 29.39
N ASP A 577 11.11 -8.70 29.69
CA ASP A 577 9.86 -9.46 29.78
C ASP A 577 9.15 -9.50 28.40
N VAL A 578 8.18 -10.39 28.24
CA VAL A 578 7.33 -10.54 27.04
C VAL A 578 5.93 -10.01 27.32
N ASP A 579 5.32 -9.30 26.38
CA ASP A 579 3.92 -8.92 26.43
C ASP A 579 3.01 -9.92 25.71
N SER A 580 1.70 -9.69 25.75
CA SER A 580 0.69 -10.57 25.14
C SER A 580 0.76 -10.65 23.60
N LYS A 581 1.52 -9.78 22.94
CA LYS A 581 1.76 -9.78 21.49
C LYS A 581 3.06 -10.47 21.12
N GLY A 582 3.92 -10.76 22.10
CA GLY A 582 5.26 -11.29 21.90
C GLY A 582 6.34 -10.20 21.81
N ASP A 583 5.98 -8.94 22.09
CA ASP A 583 6.91 -7.83 22.08
C ASP A 583 7.64 -7.71 23.43
N THR A 584 8.82 -7.06 23.41
CA THR A 584 9.64 -6.83 24.61
C THR A 584 9.05 -5.74 25.49
N THR A 585 9.04 -5.98 26.80
CA THR A 585 8.64 -5.01 27.80
C THR A 585 9.53 -5.13 29.05
N SER A 586 9.54 -4.12 29.93
CA SER A 586 10.29 -4.15 31.20
C SER A 586 11.76 -4.59 31.05
N PRO A 587 12.56 -3.88 30.22
CA PRO A 587 13.92 -4.29 29.85
C PRO A 587 14.91 -4.27 31.02
N PHE A 588 15.91 -5.14 30.94
CA PHE A 588 17.03 -5.21 31.86
C PHE A 588 18.16 -4.27 31.43
N HIS A 589 18.78 -3.58 32.40
CA HIS A 589 19.95 -2.74 32.16
C HIS A 589 21.17 -3.30 32.86
N GLY A 590 22.11 -3.88 32.14
CA GLY A 590 23.30 -4.53 32.64
C GLY A 590 23.76 -5.68 31.77
N SER A 591 24.69 -6.48 32.28
CA SER A 591 25.29 -7.60 31.55
C SER A 591 24.73 -8.93 32.00
N LEU A 592 24.51 -9.86 31.07
CA LEU A 592 24.19 -11.27 31.29
C LEU A 592 25.28 -12.15 30.76
N ASP A 593 25.46 -13.32 31.42
CA ASP A 593 26.36 -14.36 30.97
C ASP A 593 25.86 -15.73 31.39
N ALA A 594 26.30 -16.77 30.67
CA ALA A 594 26.03 -18.19 30.95
C ALA A 594 24.54 -18.46 31.20
N VAL A 595 23.66 -17.92 30.33
CA VAL A 595 22.22 -18.21 30.39
C VAL A 595 21.99 -19.67 30.06
N HIS A 596 21.49 -20.45 31.03
CA HIS A 596 21.30 -21.88 30.89
C HIS A 596 19.88 -22.32 31.25
N LEU A 597 19.20 -22.97 30.32
CA LEU A 597 17.93 -23.63 30.53
C LEU A 597 18.11 -25.14 30.41
N SER A 598 17.76 -25.89 31.42
CA SER A 598 17.91 -27.35 31.49
C SER A 598 16.57 -28.04 31.77
N SER A 599 16.31 -29.19 31.15
CA SER A 599 15.24 -30.11 31.55
C SER A 599 15.70 -30.93 32.76
N GLY A 600 15.12 -30.66 33.95
CA GLY A 600 15.49 -31.32 35.19
C GLY A 600 15.83 -30.32 36.31
N ALA A 601 15.65 -30.75 37.54
CA ALA A 601 16.02 -29.98 38.73
C ALA A 601 17.50 -30.19 39.03
N ARG A 602 18.38 -29.26 38.66
CA ARG A 602 19.82 -29.36 38.82
C ARG A 602 20.25 -29.27 40.29
N TYR A 603 19.51 -28.48 41.08
CA TYR A 603 19.91 -28.16 42.45
C TYR A 603 18.80 -28.54 43.46
N ALA A 604 19.21 -29.28 44.51
CA ALA A 604 18.34 -29.65 45.63
C ALA A 604 18.79 -29.03 46.96
N GLY A 605 20.00 -28.48 47.04
CA GLY A 605 20.59 -27.78 48.17
C GLY A 605 21.57 -26.72 47.72
N ALA A 606 22.32 -26.11 48.63
CA ALA A 606 23.35 -25.13 48.29
C ALA A 606 24.41 -25.72 47.39
N PHE A 607 24.97 -24.92 46.48
CA PHE A 607 25.97 -25.33 45.49
C PHE A 607 26.94 -24.18 45.17
N ASP A 608 28.05 -24.48 44.57
CA ASP A 608 29.00 -23.50 44.08
C ASP A 608 28.66 -23.18 42.58
N PRO A 609 28.26 -21.93 42.23
CA PRO A 609 27.91 -21.59 40.86
C PRO A 609 29.11 -21.71 39.90
N ILE A 610 28.89 -22.35 38.77
CA ILE A 610 29.90 -22.52 37.74
C ILE A 610 29.85 -21.26 36.84
N ALA A 611 31.00 -20.58 36.71
CA ALA A 611 31.07 -19.38 35.87
C ALA A 611 30.87 -19.68 34.39
N ARG A 612 31.33 -20.83 33.94
CA ARG A 612 31.23 -21.28 32.55
C ARG A 612 30.72 -22.74 32.51
N PRO A 613 29.39 -22.93 32.55
CA PRO A 613 28.82 -24.29 32.53
C PRO A 613 29.06 -24.97 31.16
N GLU A 614 29.19 -26.28 31.17
CA GLU A 614 29.22 -27.11 29.97
C GLU A 614 27.83 -27.68 29.69
N ALA A 615 27.52 -27.86 28.39
CA ALA A 615 26.28 -28.50 27.97
C ALA A 615 26.28 -30.00 28.35
N ASP A 616 25.12 -30.49 28.75
CA ASP A 616 24.83 -31.90 29.00
C ASP A 616 23.52 -32.35 28.36
N ASP A 617 23.15 -33.61 28.51
CA ASP A 617 21.94 -34.19 27.89
C ASP A 617 20.62 -33.49 28.34
N THR A 618 20.65 -32.74 29.44
CA THR A 618 19.52 -31.98 29.93
C THR A 618 19.45 -30.55 29.40
N SER A 619 20.54 -30.04 28.82
CA SER A 619 20.62 -28.68 28.30
C SER A 619 19.65 -28.46 27.12
N ARG A 620 18.88 -27.38 27.18
CA ARG A 620 17.90 -26.97 26.16
C ARG A 620 18.25 -25.63 25.54
N LEU A 621 18.99 -24.81 26.24
CA LEU A 621 19.58 -23.56 25.79
C LEU A 621 20.81 -23.29 26.66
N LEU A 622 21.94 -22.94 26.04
CA LEU A 622 23.14 -22.50 26.74
C LEU A 622 23.82 -21.37 25.95
N LEU A 623 23.75 -20.15 26.47
CA LEU A 623 24.36 -18.98 25.85
C LEU A 623 25.60 -18.57 26.66
N GLN A 624 26.76 -18.76 26.07
CA GLN A 624 28.08 -18.39 26.65
C GLN A 624 28.52 -16.99 26.22
N PHE A 625 27.85 -16.38 25.24
CA PHE A 625 28.15 -15.07 24.64
C PHE A 625 29.58 -14.93 24.07
N ASP A 626 30.21 -16.03 23.68
CA ASP A 626 31.58 -16.06 23.13
C ASP A 626 31.70 -15.32 21.77
N GLY A 627 30.59 -14.99 21.15
CA GLY A 627 30.53 -14.28 19.88
C GLY A 627 29.13 -14.31 19.28
N LEU A 628 29.00 -13.62 18.16
CA LEU A 628 27.76 -13.52 17.41
C LEU A 628 27.95 -14.04 15.98
N VAL A 629 26.89 -14.61 15.40
CA VAL A 629 26.82 -14.91 13.98
C VAL A 629 25.74 -14.01 13.38
N GLY A 630 26.17 -12.87 12.86
CA GLY A 630 25.25 -11.83 12.39
C GLY A 630 24.25 -11.40 13.49
N PRO A 631 22.94 -11.47 13.25
CA PRO A 631 21.94 -11.08 14.22
C PRO A 631 21.57 -12.19 15.21
N TRP A 632 22.39 -13.21 15.42
CA TRP A 632 22.14 -14.30 16.36
C TRP A 632 23.23 -14.45 17.41
N SER A 633 22.79 -14.75 18.64
CA SER A 633 23.63 -15.29 19.69
C SER A 633 23.65 -16.81 19.60
N LEU A 634 24.85 -17.42 19.70
CA LEU A 634 24.97 -18.86 19.55
C LEU A 634 24.51 -19.63 20.81
N ASP A 635 23.72 -20.65 20.59
CA ASP A 635 23.39 -21.68 21.54
C ASP A 635 24.44 -22.79 21.53
N SER A 636 25.08 -23.03 22.65
CA SER A 636 26.09 -24.08 22.86
C SER A 636 25.49 -25.37 23.45
N SER A 637 24.16 -25.47 23.60
CA SER A 637 23.52 -26.68 24.14
C SER A 637 23.48 -27.85 23.17
N GLY A 638 23.77 -27.59 21.88
CA GLY A 638 23.63 -28.58 20.80
C GLY A 638 22.20 -28.74 20.27
N GLN A 639 21.22 -27.93 20.75
CA GLN A 639 19.83 -27.95 20.27
C GLN A 639 19.61 -27.04 19.05
N GLY A 640 20.57 -26.15 18.74
CA GLY A 640 20.42 -25.16 17.68
C GLY A 640 19.35 -24.11 17.95
N SER A 641 19.15 -23.80 19.22
CA SER A 641 18.18 -22.80 19.70
C SER A 641 18.80 -21.41 19.75
N HIS A 642 19.28 -20.90 18.61
CA HIS A 642 19.99 -19.61 18.51
C HIS A 642 19.01 -18.44 18.58
N PRO A 643 19.00 -17.64 19.67
CA PRO A 643 18.10 -16.48 19.76
C PRO A 643 18.59 -15.35 18.87
N ARG A 644 17.62 -14.60 18.32
CA ARG A 644 17.87 -13.42 17.51
C ARG A 644 18.04 -12.18 18.42
N ILE A 645 18.99 -11.35 18.05
CA ILE A 645 19.26 -10.07 18.68
C ILE A 645 18.20 -9.06 18.25
N GLN A 646 17.65 -8.35 19.23
CA GLN A 646 16.87 -7.12 19.05
C GLN A 646 17.65 -5.95 19.67
N GLY A 647 17.66 -4.81 19.00
CA GLY A 647 18.49 -3.67 19.41
C GLY A 647 19.95 -3.85 18.99
N GLN A 648 20.85 -3.34 19.82
CA GLN A 648 22.29 -3.40 19.57
C GLN A 648 23.03 -3.66 20.90
N PRO A 649 22.84 -4.84 21.51
CA PRO A 649 23.59 -5.18 22.72
C PRO A 649 25.07 -5.41 22.39
N ASP A 650 25.94 -4.98 23.28
CA ASP A 650 27.39 -5.10 23.14
C ASP A 650 27.95 -6.37 23.80
N LEU A 651 28.93 -7.00 23.16
CA LEU A 651 29.76 -8.01 23.82
C LEU A 651 30.87 -7.30 24.62
N THR A 652 30.89 -7.51 25.92
CA THR A 652 31.87 -6.91 26.84
C THR A 652 32.64 -7.97 27.58
N ARG A 653 33.88 -7.64 27.94
CA ARG A 653 34.68 -8.57 28.75
C ARG A 653 34.11 -8.66 30.17
N ARG A 654 33.87 -9.86 30.61
CA ARG A 654 33.46 -10.18 31.98
C ARG A 654 34.54 -9.96 33.03
#